data_93896cf4d9ab655a3465d93be694886f
#
_entry.id   93896cf4d9ab655a3465d93be694886f
#
_cell.length_a   1.000
_cell.length_b   1.000
_cell.length_c   1.000
_cell.angle_alpha   90.00
_cell.angle_beta   90.00
_cell.angle_gamma   90.00
#
_symmetry.space_group_name_H-M   'P 1'
#
loop_
_entity.id
_entity.type
_entity.pdbx_description
1 polymer ?
#
loop_
_entity_poly.entity_id
_entity_poly.type
_entity_poly.pdbx_seq_one_letter_code
_entity_poly.pdbx_strand_id
1 'polypeptide(L)'
;MKKILKKEYLILKKWGQFLNCFKKFQKPCYFIVLGIIIILTSIGIFLYIQNTEIVPGDGGNFKEGILGQPRFINPVYLSNNDADRDLVELLFSGLMKYNEKGEIVNDLAENLEIKEDGKLYEIKLKENIFWHDGEKITSDDVVFTINVLQNPEYKSPQAIRWLGINIEKITDNIVQFRLKTAYSGFLESLTEKIVPKHIFEDISPKELPWYFSSREYIQKDLIGSGPFKFKKINQDNSTGYIKSITLEKNKNYFAKKPFLSEISFEFFSEENDLLKNLSRGNIDGYLISSSDGIENINEDKFNVFSLSLPRYFSVFFNQDPPEDKSDILTSKNVREALNYAVDKQQILKETISDKGKIINSPILPDFYGFNSPSEVYNFDKEKAEEILENEGFKYIDDTGIRKKSISQKSTFSFNKNLAYKDTNSDVTELQKCLADPKVGGPDVYPSGKVTGYFGNETKQAVILFQEKYKEDVLAPYGLEKGTGSVRTSTRKKLNELCFPNIEETVTLEFSLITIDKELFTNISEILKQNWKDIGVNVEIKFESISTLETDIIKPRNFEALLFGEVLSFLPDPFPFWHSSQKESPGLNLINYENKEADKLLEQARASLDNQKRQEKLEAFQEILIEDNPCIFLLRPDLIYFTSQKINGQQVEKIIEPSKRFTNVENWYIKTKRTWK
;
A
#
# COMPACT_ATOMS: atom_id res chain seq x y z
N MET A 1 12.66 26.87 83.25
CA MET A 1 14.08 26.85 82.82
C MET A 1 14.92 25.80 83.52
N LYS A 2 14.93 25.66 84.90
CA LYS A 2 15.75 24.65 85.60
C LYS A 2 15.44 23.17 85.29
N LYS A 3 14.20 22.81 84.91
CA LYS A 3 13.84 21.40 84.55
C LYS A 3 14.27 21.00 83.14
N ILE A 4 14.37 21.91 82.20
CA ILE A 4 14.83 21.66 80.83
C ILE A 4 16.33 21.46 80.81
N LEU A 5 17.09 22.34 81.49
CA LEU A 5 18.57 22.23 81.64
C LEU A 5 18.98 20.92 82.37
N LYS A 6 18.18 20.42 83.29
CA LYS A 6 18.46 19.17 83.98
C LYS A 6 18.21 17.96 83.08
N LYS A 7 17.30 18.06 82.12
CA LYS A 7 17.02 17.03 81.13
C LYS A 7 18.07 16.96 80.03
N GLU A 8 18.53 18.12 79.59
CA GLU A 8 19.66 18.18 78.65
C GLU A 8 20.98 17.74 79.24
N TYR A 9 21.23 18.11 80.50
CA TYR A 9 22.42 17.62 81.24
C TYR A 9 22.40 16.09 81.46
N LEU A 10 21.23 15.49 81.67
CA LEU A 10 21.10 14.03 81.74
C LEU A 10 21.32 13.30 80.41
N ILE A 11 20.88 13.95 79.35
CA ILE A 11 21.08 13.44 77.97
C ILE A 11 22.55 13.51 77.62
N LEU A 12 23.23 14.67 77.87
CA LEU A 12 24.63 14.83 77.63
C LEU A 12 25.51 13.91 78.51
N LYS A 13 25.06 13.66 79.74
CA LYS A 13 25.77 12.72 80.66
C LYS A 13 25.58 11.25 80.17
N LYS A 14 24.42 10.88 79.65
CA LYS A 14 24.21 9.57 79.01
C LYS A 14 25.02 9.43 77.72
N TRP A 15 25.09 10.50 76.88
CA TRP A 15 25.97 10.54 75.73
C TRP A 15 27.45 10.45 76.10
N GLY A 16 27.90 11.09 77.22
CA GLY A 16 29.24 11.01 77.71
C GLY A 16 29.56 9.58 78.22
N GLN A 17 28.58 8.93 78.86
CA GLN A 17 28.75 7.53 79.34
C GLN A 17 28.77 6.55 78.11
N PHE A 18 27.97 6.84 77.08
CA PHE A 18 27.98 6.09 75.80
C PHE A 18 29.35 6.24 75.10
N LEU A 19 29.86 7.44 75.03
CA LEU A 19 31.19 7.74 74.45
C LEU A 19 32.36 7.15 75.29
N ASN A 20 32.21 7.05 76.62
CA ASN A 20 33.22 6.41 77.47
C ASN A 20 33.18 4.89 77.36
N CYS A 21 32.01 4.28 77.05
CA CYS A 21 31.89 2.88 76.64
C CYS A 21 32.69 2.60 75.37
N PHE A 22 32.69 3.54 74.44
CA PHE A 22 33.49 3.52 73.22
C PHE A 22 35.01 3.45 73.48
N LYS A 23 35.50 4.15 74.52
CA LYS A 23 36.93 4.15 74.88
C LYS A 23 37.41 2.84 75.52
N LYS A 24 36.55 2.12 76.22
CA LYS A 24 36.92 0.88 76.95
C LYS A 24 36.73 -0.41 76.14
N PHE A 25 35.84 -0.36 75.05
CA PHE A 25 35.59 -1.47 74.12
C PHE A 25 35.71 -0.99 72.67
N GLN A 26 36.92 -0.50 72.35
CA GLN A 26 37.10 0.19 71.07
C GLN A 26 36.79 -0.65 69.81
N LYS A 27 36.93 -1.94 69.77
CA LYS A 27 36.65 -2.77 68.59
C LYS A 27 35.25 -3.39 68.55
N PRO A 28 34.73 -4.11 69.57
CA PRO A 28 33.42 -4.74 69.46
C PRO A 28 32.24 -3.75 69.43
N CYS A 29 32.30 -2.66 70.23
CA CYS A 29 31.28 -1.63 70.20
C CYS A 29 31.20 -0.92 68.86
N TYR A 30 32.33 -0.69 68.21
CA TYR A 30 32.33 -0.10 66.82
C TYR A 30 31.64 -1.01 65.82
N PHE A 31 31.92 -2.32 65.83
CA PHE A 31 31.27 -3.30 64.95
C PHE A 31 29.75 -3.45 65.24
N ILE A 32 29.35 -3.37 66.52
CA ILE A 32 27.94 -3.41 66.89
C ILE A 32 27.21 -2.14 66.38
N VAL A 33 27.77 -0.95 66.57
CA VAL A 33 27.19 0.32 66.07
C VAL A 33 27.14 0.34 64.54
N LEU A 34 28.20 -0.10 63.87
CA LEU A 34 28.27 -0.24 62.43
C LEU A 34 27.19 -1.23 61.93
N GLY A 35 27.03 -2.37 62.60
CA GLY A 35 26.01 -3.35 62.32
C GLY A 35 24.57 -2.79 62.42
N ILE A 36 24.30 -2.03 63.52
CA ILE A 36 23.00 -1.34 63.71
C ILE A 36 22.74 -0.32 62.60
N ILE A 37 23.75 0.47 62.22
CA ILE A 37 23.64 1.44 61.13
C ILE A 37 23.33 0.72 59.81
N ILE A 38 24.02 -0.38 59.50
CA ILE A 38 23.76 -1.20 58.31
C ILE A 38 22.33 -1.76 58.32
N ILE A 39 21.89 -2.29 59.48
CA ILE A 39 20.50 -2.82 59.59
C ILE A 39 19.47 -1.71 59.40
N LEU A 40 19.64 -0.57 60.06
CA LEU A 40 18.73 0.56 59.96
C LEU A 40 18.67 1.15 58.53
N THR A 41 19.83 1.26 57.88
CA THR A 41 19.88 1.69 56.47
C THR A 41 19.25 0.66 55.55
N SER A 42 19.45 -0.63 55.77
CA SER A 42 18.84 -1.71 55.00
C SER A 42 17.31 -1.71 55.18
N ILE A 43 16.83 -1.55 56.40
CA ILE A 43 15.37 -1.41 56.68
C ILE A 43 14.83 -0.12 56.00
N GLY A 44 15.56 0.99 56.10
CA GLY A 44 15.18 2.25 55.44
C GLY A 44 15.09 2.09 53.93
N ILE A 45 16.09 1.45 53.29
CA ILE A 45 16.08 1.16 51.85
C ILE A 45 14.95 0.21 51.51
N PHE A 46 14.71 -0.83 52.29
CA PHE A 46 13.61 -1.79 52.08
C PHE A 46 12.24 -1.08 52.13
N LEU A 47 12.01 -0.27 53.18
CA LEU A 47 10.78 0.50 53.29
C LEU A 47 10.63 1.53 52.18
N TYR A 48 11.71 2.18 51.75
CA TYR A 48 11.72 3.09 50.61
C TYR A 48 11.35 2.34 49.33
N ILE A 49 11.96 1.17 49.08
CA ILE A 49 11.64 0.37 47.87
C ILE A 49 10.20 -0.12 47.89
N GLN A 50 9.68 -0.57 49.06
CA GLN A 50 8.28 -1.04 49.17
C GLN A 50 7.23 0.06 48.98
N ASN A 51 7.50 1.27 49.48
CA ASN A 51 6.56 2.39 49.48
C ASN A 51 6.74 3.33 48.28
N THR A 52 7.70 3.02 47.39
CA THR A 52 7.91 3.82 46.17
C THR A 52 7.76 2.95 44.94
N GLU A 53 7.30 3.55 43.87
CA GLU A 53 7.28 2.95 42.50
C GLU A 53 8.23 3.68 41.57
N ILE A 54 8.71 2.96 40.55
CA ILE A 54 9.52 3.53 39.49
C ILE A 54 8.58 4.06 38.41
N VAL A 55 8.65 5.37 38.18
CA VAL A 55 7.87 6.04 37.15
C VAL A 55 8.78 6.69 36.11
N PRO A 56 8.28 6.98 34.89
CA PRO A 56 9.01 7.76 33.91
C PRO A 56 9.53 9.07 34.49
N GLY A 57 10.77 9.42 34.18
CA GLY A 57 11.44 10.65 34.56
C GLY A 57 11.74 11.54 33.36
N ASP A 58 11.73 12.84 33.58
CA ASP A 58 12.08 13.81 32.52
C ASP A 58 13.56 13.70 32.14
N GLY A 59 13.82 13.83 30.84
CA GLY A 59 15.17 13.92 30.30
C GLY A 59 15.57 12.70 29.45
N GLY A 60 16.74 12.85 28.85
CA GLY A 60 17.28 11.90 27.90
C GLY A 60 17.10 12.38 26.46
N ASN A 61 18.02 11.93 25.60
CA ASN A 61 18.05 12.27 24.20
C ASN A 61 17.96 10.96 23.41
N PHE A 62 17.09 10.94 22.41
CA PHE A 62 16.88 9.83 21.50
C PHE A 62 17.42 10.18 20.12
N LYS A 63 18.13 9.26 19.47
CA LYS A 63 18.69 9.45 18.15
C LYS A 63 18.10 8.44 17.18
N GLU A 64 17.34 8.92 16.21
CA GLU A 64 16.78 8.12 15.13
C GLU A 64 17.67 8.17 13.90
N GLY A 65 18.02 7.01 13.34
CA GLY A 65 18.72 6.90 12.06
C GLY A 65 17.73 6.83 10.92
N ILE A 66 17.97 7.59 9.86
CA ILE A 66 17.11 7.57 8.66
C ILE A 66 18.00 7.44 7.42
N LEU A 67 17.61 6.56 6.50
CA LEU A 67 18.21 6.47 5.18
C LEU A 67 17.67 7.59 4.30
N GLY A 68 18.56 8.37 3.68
CA GLY A 68 18.19 9.59 2.95
C GLY A 68 18.24 10.83 3.82
N GLN A 69 17.64 11.93 3.36
CA GLN A 69 17.56 13.20 4.07
C GLN A 69 16.22 13.89 3.77
N PRO A 70 15.78 14.84 4.61
CA PRO A 70 14.54 15.58 4.34
C PRO A 70 14.69 16.45 3.08
N ARG A 71 13.57 16.60 2.37
CA ARG A 71 13.44 17.43 1.17
C ARG A 71 12.50 18.61 1.40
N PHE A 72 11.34 18.32 2.01
CA PHE A 72 10.27 19.27 2.24
C PHE A 72 9.65 19.02 3.61
N ILE A 73 10.15 19.71 4.63
CA ILE A 73 9.58 19.65 5.99
C ILE A 73 8.29 20.50 6.00
N ASN A 74 7.33 20.15 5.17
CA ASN A 74 6.13 20.95 4.92
C ASN A 74 4.88 20.07 4.86
N PRO A 75 3.91 20.24 5.78
CA PRO A 75 2.68 19.45 5.79
C PRO A 75 1.88 19.51 4.47
N VAL A 76 1.86 20.66 3.81
CA VAL A 76 1.11 20.89 2.56
C VAL A 76 1.65 20.02 1.40
N TYR A 77 2.95 19.70 1.43
CA TYR A 77 3.63 18.93 0.39
C TYR A 77 4.20 17.61 0.90
N LEU A 78 3.55 17.02 1.88
CA LEU A 78 4.01 15.76 2.46
C LEU A 78 4.18 14.71 1.36
N SER A 79 5.43 14.35 1.10
CA SER A 79 5.86 13.44 0.04
C SER A 79 6.02 12.01 0.57
N ASN A 80 6.44 11.08 -0.31
CA ASN A 80 6.83 9.73 0.09
C ASN A 80 8.23 9.65 0.72
N ASN A 81 8.75 10.75 1.27
CA ASN A 81 10.03 10.81 1.97
C ASN A 81 9.81 10.59 3.48
N ASP A 82 10.37 9.53 4.03
CA ASP A 82 10.16 9.16 5.43
C ASP A 82 10.75 10.20 6.39
N ALA A 83 11.88 10.86 6.04
CA ALA A 83 12.48 11.91 6.86
C ALA A 83 11.55 13.13 6.99
N ASP A 84 10.88 13.52 5.89
CA ASP A 84 9.91 14.61 5.91
C ASP A 84 8.71 14.28 6.78
N ARG A 85 8.15 13.05 6.62
CA ARG A 85 6.99 12.57 7.38
C ARG A 85 7.27 12.49 8.88
N ASP A 86 8.43 11.95 9.25
CA ASP A 86 8.84 11.82 10.65
C ASP A 86 8.98 13.19 11.33
N LEU A 87 9.62 14.14 10.65
CA LEU A 87 9.77 15.49 11.16
C LEU A 87 8.42 16.21 11.28
N VAL A 88 7.58 16.11 10.25
CA VAL A 88 6.24 16.72 10.26
C VAL A 88 5.36 16.12 11.35
N GLU A 89 5.43 14.81 11.60
CA GLU A 89 4.65 14.14 12.65
C GLU A 89 4.97 14.68 14.04
N LEU A 90 6.23 14.98 14.32
CA LEU A 90 6.67 15.50 15.62
C LEU A 90 6.50 17.01 15.78
N LEU A 91 6.54 17.76 14.67
CA LEU A 91 6.51 19.22 14.66
C LEU A 91 5.09 19.80 14.62
N PHE A 92 4.14 19.12 13.97
CA PHE A 92 2.80 19.66 13.70
C PHE A 92 1.70 18.76 14.27
N SER A 93 0.58 19.37 14.61
CA SER A 93 -0.65 18.69 15.05
C SER A 93 -1.77 18.86 14.02
N GLY A 94 -2.67 17.87 13.96
CA GLY A 94 -3.91 17.93 13.20
C GLY A 94 -5.11 18.28 14.07
N LEU A 95 -6.30 18.41 13.48
CA LEU A 95 -7.54 18.49 14.26
C LEU A 95 -7.78 17.19 15.04
N MET A 96 -7.53 16.07 14.37
CA MET A 96 -7.57 14.72 14.93
C MET A 96 -6.19 14.09 14.78
N LYS A 97 -5.94 12.99 15.50
CA LYS A 97 -4.74 12.15 15.35
C LYS A 97 -5.09 10.67 15.53
N TYR A 98 -4.18 9.79 15.13
CA TYR A 98 -4.28 8.38 15.48
C TYR A 98 -3.69 8.13 16.88
N ASN A 99 -4.33 7.25 17.64
CA ASN A 99 -3.77 6.71 18.87
C ASN A 99 -2.94 5.44 18.60
N GLU A 100 -2.37 4.82 19.63
CA GLU A 100 -1.55 3.60 19.53
C GLU A 100 -2.31 2.36 19.04
N LYS A 101 -3.65 2.39 19.07
CA LYS A 101 -4.52 1.34 18.52
C LYS A 101 -4.93 1.62 17.08
N GLY A 102 -4.55 2.82 16.58
CA GLY A 102 -4.92 3.29 15.27
C GLY A 102 -6.30 3.91 15.18
N GLU A 103 -6.98 4.16 16.28
CA GLU A 103 -8.27 4.86 16.30
C GLU A 103 -8.04 6.36 16.12
N ILE A 104 -8.94 7.03 15.41
CA ILE A 104 -8.90 8.49 15.24
C ILE A 104 -9.48 9.14 16.49
N VAL A 105 -8.67 9.96 17.16
CA VAL A 105 -9.01 10.66 18.39
C VAL A 105 -8.75 12.17 18.26
N ASN A 106 -9.33 12.95 19.14
CA ASN A 106 -9.12 14.40 19.17
C ASN A 106 -7.65 14.76 19.41
N ASP A 107 -7.12 15.73 18.64
CA ASP A 107 -5.79 16.33 18.85
C ASP A 107 -5.95 17.82 19.17
N LEU A 108 -5.93 18.74 18.20
CA LEU A 108 -6.26 20.16 18.41
C LEU A 108 -7.77 20.34 18.71
N ALA A 109 -8.60 19.46 18.22
CA ALA A 109 -10.04 19.46 18.53
C ALA A 109 -10.30 19.12 20.02
N GLU A 110 -11.21 19.86 20.63
CA GLU A 110 -11.82 19.53 21.93
C GLU A 110 -13.03 18.59 21.72
N ASN A 111 -13.86 18.93 20.74
CA ASN A 111 -15.08 18.19 20.40
C ASN A 111 -15.31 18.18 18.88
N LEU A 112 -15.94 17.10 18.43
CA LEU A 112 -16.41 16.94 17.06
C LEU A 112 -17.88 16.54 17.10
N GLU A 113 -18.74 17.27 16.42
CA GLU A 113 -20.15 16.95 16.22
C GLU A 113 -20.43 16.69 14.75
N ILE A 114 -21.06 15.55 14.46
CA ILE A 114 -21.48 15.16 13.11
C ILE A 114 -22.98 15.38 12.99
N LYS A 115 -23.38 16.20 12.05
CA LYS A 115 -24.77 16.62 11.81
C LYS A 115 -25.17 16.30 10.36
N GLU A 116 -26.47 16.44 10.04
CA GLU A 116 -27.01 16.29 8.68
C GLU A 116 -26.60 14.95 8.03
N ASP A 117 -26.76 13.84 8.76
CA ASP A 117 -26.42 12.49 8.30
C ASP A 117 -25.00 12.37 7.69
N GLY A 118 -24.00 13.00 8.33
CA GLY A 118 -22.61 12.92 7.94
C GLY A 118 -22.19 13.93 6.87
N LYS A 119 -22.98 14.97 6.62
CA LYS A 119 -22.63 16.04 5.68
C LYS A 119 -22.09 17.29 6.34
N LEU A 120 -22.32 17.49 7.64
CA LEU A 120 -21.83 18.64 8.39
C LEU A 120 -21.03 18.18 9.59
N TYR A 121 -19.79 18.61 9.65
CA TYR A 121 -18.87 18.36 10.77
C TYR A 121 -18.54 19.69 11.43
N GLU A 122 -18.92 19.82 12.69
CA GLU A 122 -18.59 20.99 13.50
C GLU A 122 -17.51 20.64 14.50
N ILE A 123 -16.41 21.36 14.48
CA ILE A 123 -15.23 21.09 15.30
C ILE A 123 -14.96 22.28 16.18
N LYS A 124 -14.94 22.05 17.50
CA LYS A 124 -14.51 22.99 18.51
C LYS A 124 -13.04 22.74 18.84
N LEU A 125 -12.20 23.73 18.70
CA LEU A 125 -10.79 23.69 19.08
C LEU A 125 -10.64 23.79 20.61
N LYS A 126 -9.59 23.15 21.15
CA LYS A 126 -9.20 23.30 22.56
C LYS A 126 -8.87 24.76 22.88
N GLU A 127 -9.11 25.13 24.11
CA GLU A 127 -8.64 26.41 24.62
C GLU A 127 -7.13 26.35 24.94
N ASN A 128 -6.46 27.50 24.88
CA ASN A 128 -5.04 27.65 25.24
C ASN A 128 -4.09 26.74 24.45
N ILE A 129 -4.34 26.59 23.15
CA ILE A 129 -3.43 25.96 22.19
C ILE A 129 -2.59 27.03 21.48
N PHE A 130 -1.28 26.78 21.37
CA PHE A 130 -0.31 27.75 20.87
C PHE A 130 0.66 27.10 19.90
N TRP A 131 1.11 27.89 18.94
CA TRP A 131 2.25 27.58 18.10
C TRP A 131 3.55 27.57 18.91
N HIS A 132 4.64 27.03 18.36
CA HIS A 132 5.95 26.94 19.03
C HIS A 132 6.56 28.30 19.38
N ASP A 133 6.18 29.37 18.68
CA ASP A 133 6.58 30.78 18.93
C ASP A 133 5.72 31.49 19.97
N GLY A 134 4.59 30.88 20.33
CA GLY A 134 3.67 31.42 21.35
C GLY A 134 2.43 32.11 20.78
N GLU A 135 2.29 32.23 19.47
CA GLU A 135 1.05 32.70 18.83
C GLU A 135 -0.10 31.71 19.07
N LYS A 136 -1.32 32.23 19.22
CA LYS A 136 -2.50 31.38 19.50
C LYS A 136 -2.99 30.69 18.24
N ILE A 137 -3.27 29.40 18.34
CA ILE A 137 -3.93 28.62 17.26
C ILE A 137 -5.43 28.93 17.28
N THR A 138 -5.97 29.26 16.11
CA THR A 138 -7.37 29.61 15.93
C THR A 138 -7.98 28.88 14.72
N SER A 139 -9.28 29.02 14.53
CA SER A 139 -9.98 28.52 13.35
C SER A 139 -9.51 29.19 12.05
N ASP A 140 -8.86 30.37 12.10
CA ASP A 140 -8.24 31.01 10.93
C ASP A 140 -7.10 30.16 10.35
N ASP A 141 -6.28 29.55 11.21
CA ASP A 141 -5.20 28.64 10.78
C ASP A 141 -5.77 27.40 10.08
N VAL A 142 -6.88 26.86 10.61
CA VAL A 142 -7.55 25.70 10.01
C VAL A 142 -8.11 26.06 8.63
N VAL A 143 -8.87 27.15 8.53
CA VAL A 143 -9.47 27.61 7.27
C VAL A 143 -8.37 27.93 6.25
N PHE A 144 -7.31 28.60 6.68
CA PHE A 144 -6.16 28.90 5.82
C PHE A 144 -5.51 27.62 5.28
N THR A 145 -5.22 26.66 6.15
CA THR A 145 -4.60 25.38 5.76
C THR A 145 -5.41 24.67 4.67
N ILE A 146 -6.72 24.53 4.89
CA ILE A 146 -7.58 23.82 3.94
C ILE A 146 -7.70 24.59 2.62
N ASN A 147 -7.78 25.92 2.66
CA ASN A 147 -7.81 26.74 1.45
C ASN A 147 -6.52 26.59 0.63
N VAL A 148 -5.35 26.52 1.27
CA VAL A 148 -4.08 26.24 0.60
C VAL A 148 -4.08 24.86 -0.03
N LEU A 149 -4.57 23.83 0.68
CA LEU A 149 -4.68 22.46 0.14
C LEU A 149 -5.63 22.36 -1.06
N GLN A 150 -6.72 23.13 -1.06
CA GLN A 150 -7.72 23.13 -2.13
C GLN A 150 -7.33 23.98 -3.34
N ASN A 151 -6.46 24.98 -3.16
CA ASN A 151 -6.10 25.91 -4.23
C ASN A 151 -5.15 25.23 -5.24
N PRO A 152 -5.56 25.12 -6.54
CA PRO A 152 -4.77 24.46 -7.58
C PRO A 152 -3.39 25.10 -7.83
N GLU A 153 -3.21 26.39 -7.48
CA GLU A 153 -1.94 27.08 -7.65
C GLU A 153 -0.83 26.49 -6.79
N TYR A 154 -1.18 25.94 -5.61
CA TYR A 154 -0.22 25.29 -4.70
C TYR A 154 0.14 23.88 -5.16
N LYS A 155 -0.66 23.23 -6.03
CA LYS A 155 -0.40 21.86 -6.53
C LYS A 155 -0.12 20.84 -5.41
N SER A 156 -0.81 20.99 -4.28
CA SER A 156 -0.65 20.06 -3.17
C SER A 156 -1.05 18.63 -3.58
N PRO A 157 -0.23 17.61 -3.30
CA PRO A 157 -0.64 16.22 -3.52
C PRO A 157 -1.82 15.80 -2.64
N GLN A 158 -2.10 16.53 -1.55
CA GLN A 158 -3.22 16.28 -0.65
C GLN A 158 -4.54 16.88 -1.14
N ALA A 159 -4.54 17.70 -2.20
CA ALA A 159 -5.70 18.43 -2.71
C ALA A 159 -6.92 17.54 -2.96
N ILE A 160 -6.70 16.32 -3.46
CA ILE A 160 -7.78 15.38 -3.83
C ILE A 160 -8.67 15.00 -2.64
N ARG A 161 -8.12 14.96 -1.42
CA ARG A 161 -8.87 14.62 -0.20
C ARG A 161 -9.84 15.73 0.23
N TRP A 162 -9.61 16.95 -0.25
CA TRP A 162 -10.35 18.15 0.14
C TRP A 162 -11.26 18.68 -0.97
N LEU A 163 -11.29 18.04 -2.14
CA LEU A 163 -12.13 18.46 -3.25
C LEU A 163 -13.62 18.39 -2.90
N GLY A 164 -14.31 19.51 -3.13
CA GLY A 164 -15.76 19.61 -2.93
C GLY A 164 -16.22 19.71 -1.47
N ILE A 165 -15.29 19.93 -0.53
CA ILE A 165 -15.58 20.19 0.87
C ILE A 165 -15.55 21.70 1.08
N ASN A 166 -16.62 22.26 1.64
CA ASN A 166 -16.68 23.64 2.10
C ASN A 166 -16.20 23.74 3.54
N ILE A 167 -15.34 24.73 3.81
CA ILE A 167 -14.91 25.05 5.17
C ILE A 167 -15.34 26.46 5.54
N GLU A 168 -15.84 26.67 6.77
CA GLU A 168 -16.30 27.96 7.27
C GLU A 168 -15.87 28.16 8.71
N LYS A 169 -15.33 29.36 9.00
CA LYS A 169 -15.07 29.83 10.35
C LYS A 169 -16.39 30.30 10.98
N ILE A 170 -16.77 29.73 12.10
CA ILE A 170 -17.95 30.16 12.87
C ILE A 170 -17.53 31.12 13.98
N THR A 171 -16.49 30.76 14.74
CA THR A 171 -15.87 31.61 15.77
C THR A 171 -14.37 31.38 15.74
N ASP A 172 -13.58 32.06 16.58
CA ASP A 172 -12.15 31.85 16.68
C ASP A 172 -11.74 30.43 17.10
N ASN A 173 -12.65 29.66 17.66
CA ASN A 173 -12.42 28.29 18.09
C ASN A 173 -13.43 27.28 17.54
N ILE A 174 -14.30 27.66 16.60
CA ILE A 174 -15.26 26.76 15.96
C ILE A 174 -15.15 26.87 14.44
N VAL A 175 -14.98 25.72 13.79
CA VAL A 175 -14.93 25.57 12.33
C VAL A 175 -15.94 24.53 11.90
N GLN A 176 -16.59 24.75 10.75
CA GLN A 176 -17.50 23.79 10.13
C GLN A 176 -16.98 23.34 8.77
N PHE A 177 -17.14 22.02 8.52
CA PHE A 177 -16.90 21.40 7.23
C PHE A 177 -18.20 20.87 6.67
N ARG A 178 -18.53 21.25 5.44
CA ARG A 178 -19.73 20.80 4.75
C ARG A 178 -19.35 19.98 3.52
N LEU A 179 -19.80 18.74 3.49
CA LEU A 179 -19.60 17.76 2.42
C LEU A 179 -20.81 17.74 1.50
N LYS A 180 -20.62 17.58 0.19
CA LYS A 180 -21.70 17.36 -0.77
C LYS A 180 -22.40 16.02 -0.54
N THR A 181 -21.64 14.99 -0.23
CA THR A 181 -22.10 13.62 0.03
C THR A 181 -21.44 13.11 1.31
N ALA A 182 -22.21 12.42 2.15
CA ALA A 182 -21.63 11.78 3.33
C ALA A 182 -20.54 10.79 2.93
N TYR A 183 -19.40 10.87 3.62
CA TYR A 183 -18.25 10.04 3.36
C TYR A 183 -17.57 9.68 4.69
N SER A 184 -17.59 8.38 5.04
CA SER A 184 -17.05 7.89 6.30
C SER A 184 -15.53 8.14 6.45
N GLY A 185 -14.79 8.14 5.36
CA GLY A 185 -13.35 8.43 5.33
C GLY A 185 -12.98 9.88 5.61
N PHE A 186 -13.94 10.82 5.71
CA PHE A 186 -13.64 12.23 5.99
C PHE A 186 -12.94 12.43 7.34
N LEU A 187 -13.24 11.59 8.34
CA LEU A 187 -12.55 11.64 9.63
C LEU A 187 -11.03 11.50 9.51
N GLU A 188 -10.58 10.69 8.57
CA GLU A 188 -9.15 10.53 8.29
C GLU A 188 -8.53 11.82 7.73
N SER A 189 -9.25 12.55 6.86
CA SER A 189 -8.79 13.84 6.37
C SER A 189 -8.55 14.85 7.50
N LEU A 190 -9.29 14.76 8.61
CA LEU A 190 -9.10 15.64 9.77
C LEU A 190 -7.80 15.38 10.55
N THR A 191 -7.05 14.31 10.22
CA THR A 191 -5.72 14.06 10.78
C THR A 191 -4.60 14.82 10.07
N GLU A 192 -4.94 15.51 8.96
CA GLU A 192 -4.00 16.38 8.24
C GLU A 192 -3.45 17.47 9.16
N LYS A 193 -2.15 17.76 9.02
CA LYS A 193 -1.48 18.72 9.91
C LYS A 193 -1.84 20.15 9.55
N ILE A 194 -2.17 20.94 10.57
CA ILE A 194 -2.49 22.36 10.42
C ILE A 194 -1.20 23.18 10.40
N VAL A 195 -1.15 24.20 9.54
CA VAL A 195 0.00 25.12 9.40
C VAL A 195 -0.31 26.50 9.96
N PRO A 196 0.69 27.23 10.51
CA PRO A 196 0.52 28.56 11.06
C PRO A 196 0.26 29.59 9.94
N LYS A 197 -0.93 30.17 9.92
CA LYS A 197 -1.30 31.18 8.93
C LYS A 197 -0.30 32.33 8.89
N HIS A 198 0.09 32.88 10.04
CA HIS A 198 1.00 34.04 10.16
C HIS A 198 2.41 33.80 9.59
N ILE A 199 2.80 32.54 9.34
CA ILE A 199 4.07 32.19 8.65
C ILE A 199 3.82 31.93 7.17
N PHE A 200 2.74 31.21 6.83
CA PHE A 200 2.52 30.66 5.49
C PHE A 200 1.79 31.64 4.55
N GLU A 201 1.04 32.62 5.05
CA GLU A 201 0.19 33.50 4.23
C GLU A 201 1.01 34.42 3.31
N ASP A 202 2.23 34.79 3.69
CA ASP A 202 3.11 35.65 2.90
C ASP A 202 3.99 34.86 1.90
N ILE A 203 3.92 33.51 1.92
CA ILE A 203 4.73 32.67 1.04
C ILE A 203 3.95 32.40 -0.25
N SER A 204 4.54 32.73 -1.40
CA SER A 204 3.87 32.52 -2.67
C SER A 204 3.69 31.02 -2.99
N PRO A 205 2.64 30.64 -3.79
CA PRO A 205 2.43 29.25 -4.19
C PRO A 205 3.62 28.61 -4.92
N LYS A 206 4.44 29.41 -5.59
CA LYS A 206 5.64 28.91 -6.30
C LYS A 206 6.81 28.62 -5.36
N GLU A 207 6.91 29.35 -4.25
CA GLU A 207 8.00 29.24 -3.28
C GLU A 207 7.70 28.22 -2.19
N LEU A 208 6.42 28.06 -1.82
CA LEU A 208 6.01 27.24 -0.68
C LEU A 208 6.53 25.78 -0.73
N PRO A 209 6.60 25.08 -1.88
CA PRO A 209 7.14 23.72 -1.94
C PRO A 209 8.61 23.64 -1.47
N TRP A 210 9.39 24.67 -1.76
CA TRP A 210 10.84 24.70 -1.50
C TRP A 210 11.24 25.52 -0.28
N TYR A 211 10.28 26.18 0.37
CA TYR A 211 10.55 27.14 1.45
C TYR A 211 11.43 26.51 2.54
N PHE A 212 11.02 25.36 3.07
CA PHE A 212 11.77 24.66 4.10
C PHE A 212 12.87 23.72 3.55
N SER A 213 13.34 23.90 2.34
CA SER A 213 14.60 23.29 1.86
C SER A 213 15.82 24.16 2.23
N SER A 214 15.62 25.43 2.54
CA SER A 214 16.67 26.35 2.96
C SER A 214 16.92 26.27 4.47
N ARG A 215 18.21 26.17 4.84
CA ARG A 215 18.63 26.20 6.25
C ARG A 215 18.16 27.45 6.97
N GLU A 216 18.18 28.60 6.30
CA GLU A 216 17.76 29.88 6.86
C GLU A 216 16.28 29.85 7.27
N TYR A 217 15.40 29.44 6.35
CA TYR A 217 13.97 29.34 6.60
C TYR A 217 13.61 28.24 7.61
N ILE A 218 14.32 27.10 7.58
CA ILE A 218 14.17 26.06 8.62
C ILE A 218 14.49 26.65 10.00
N GLN A 219 15.56 27.44 10.12
CA GLN A 219 15.95 28.00 11.41
C GLN A 219 15.02 29.11 11.91
N LYS A 220 14.41 29.86 11.00
CA LYS A 220 13.57 31.03 11.31
C LYS A 220 12.10 30.65 11.45
N ASP A 221 11.56 29.91 10.49
CA ASP A 221 10.13 29.82 10.24
C ASP A 221 9.55 28.40 10.38
N LEU A 222 10.36 27.39 10.78
CA LEU A 222 9.85 26.04 11.03
C LEU A 222 9.12 25.99 12.37
N ILE A 223 7.96 26.63 12.41
CA ILE A 223 7.07 26.76 13.56
C ILE A 223 5.91 25.77 13.40
N GLY A 224 5.72 24.94 14.39
CA GLY A 224 4.64 23.96 14.45
C GLY A 224 3.87 24.05 15.77
N SER A 225 3.06 23.03 16.03
CA SER A 225 2.21 22.88 17.23
C SER A 225 2.42 21.58 17.97
N GLY A 226 3.31 20.74 17.48
CA GLY A 226 3.54 19.37 17.94
C GLY A 226 4.26 19.24 19.28
N PRO A 227 4.49 17.99 19.74
CA PRO A 227 5.15 17.68 21.01
C PRO A 227 6.62 18.08 21.06
N PHE A 228 7.26 18.21 19.91
CA PHE A 228 8.63 18.68 19.77
C PHE A 228 8.71 19.87 18.84
N LYS A 229 9.70 20.76 19.07
CA LYS A 229 9.97 21.92 18.24
C LYS A 229 11.39 21.93 17.71
N PHE A 230 11.62 22.61 16.61
CA PHE A 230 12.95 22.73 16.01
C PHE A 230 13.95 23.35 16.97
N LYS A 231 15.16 22.75 17.05
CA LYS A 231 16.27 23.25 17.86
C LYS A 231 17.48 23.64 17.03
N LYS A 232 17.97 22.72 16.20
CA LYS A 232 19.17 22.95 15.38
C LYS A 232 19.22 22.01 14.18
N ILE A 233 19.92 22.46 13.14
CA ILE A 233 20.26 21.68 11.94
C ILE A 233 21.79 21.63 11.79
N ASN A 234 22.31 20.45 11.44
CA ASN A 234 23.70 20.24 11.07
C ASN A 234 23.75 19.88 9.59
N GLN A 235 24.30 20.79 8.77
CA GLN A 235 24.37 20.65 7.33
C GLN A 235 25.81 20.79 6.88
N ASP A 236 26.23 19.98 5.94
CA ASP A 236 27.53 20.08 5.28
C ASP A 236 27.54 21.31 4.35
N ASN A 237 28.44 22.25 4.63
CA ASN A 237 28.49 23.49 3.87
C ASN A 237 29.00 23.33 2.44
N SER A 238 29.70 22.22 2.14
CA SER A 238 30.26 21.96 0.81
C SER A 238 29.28 21.26 -0.14
N THR A 239 28.47 20.36 0.40
CA THR A 239 27.54 19.53 -0.39
C THR A 239 26.08 19.95 -0.22
N GLY A 240 25.77 20.73 0.83
CA GLY A 240 24.39 21.02 1.22
C GLY A 240 23.68 19.84 1.91
N TYR A 241 24.35 18.69 2.09
CA TYR A 241 23.74 17.52 2.72
C TYR A 241 23.40 17.76 4.18
N ILE A 242 22.16 17.52 4.58
CA ILE A 242 21.72 17.63 5.97
C ILE A 242 22.15 16.36 6.71
N LYS A 243 23.11 16.50 7.65
CA LYS A 243 23.62 15.39 8.46
C LYS A 243 22.70 15.05 9.62
N SER A 244 22.11 16.07 10.25
CA SER A 244 21.14 15.86 11.33
C SER A 244 20.24 17.06 11.57
N ILE A 245 19.04 16.78 12.10
CA ILE A 245 18.11 17.74 12.66
C ILE A 245 17.78 17.32 14.09
N THR A 246 17.92 18.26 15.03
CA THR A 246 17.57 18.03 16.43
C THR A 246 16.33 18.83 16.77
N LEU A 247 15.36 18.15 17.35
CA LEU A 247 14.15 18.71 17.93
C LEU A 247 14.28 18.70 19.45
N GLU A 248 13.73 19.71 20.11
CA GLU A 248 13.63 19.77 21.57
C GLU A 248 12.17 19.69 22.03
N LYS A 249 11.97 19.19 23.24
CA LYS A 249 10.67 19.09 23.88
C LYS A 249 9.92 20.42 23.89
N ASN A 250 8.68 20.43 23.38
CA ASN A 250 7.76 21.53 23.55
C ASN A 250 7.22 21.54 25.00
N LYS A 251 7.72 22.46 25.82
CA LYS A 251 7.31 22.59 27.23
C LYS A 251 5.88 23.11 27.39
N ASN A 252 5.33 23.74 26.35
CA ASN A 252 3.99 24.30 26.30
C ASN A 252 3.01 23.45 25.50
N TYR A 253 3.40 22.20 25.17
CA TYR A 253 2.51 21.28 24.44
C TYR A 253 1.16 21.15 25.17
N PHE A 254 0.08 21.27 24.44
CA PHE A 254 -1.28 21.32 24.96
C PHE A 254 -1.81 19.96 25.49
N ALA A 255 -1.18 18.86 25.10
CA ALA A 255 -1.49 17.51 25.57
C ALA A 255 -0.43 17.05 26.58
N LYS A 256 -0.22 15.74 26.71
CA LYS A 256 0.80 15.17 27.59
C LYS A 256 2.19 15.58 27.11
N LYS A 257 2.95 16.22 28.00
CA LYS A 257 4.32 16.67 27.71
C LYS A 257 5.27 15.49 27.56
N PRO A 258 6.12 15.44 26.53
CA PRO A 258 7.10 14.39 26.36
C PRO A 258 8.07 14.26 27.55
N PHE A 259 8.49 13.05 27.87
CA PHE A 259 9.57 12.82 28.86
C PHE A 259 10.94 13.05 28.26
N LEU A 260 11.15 12.69 26.98
CA LEU A 260 12.42 12.96 26.28
C LEU A 260 12.68 14.44 26.18
N SER A 261 13.95 14.86 26.40
CA SER A 261 14.35 16.25 26.21
C SER A 261 14.57 16.63 24.76
N GLU A 262 15.12 15.69 23.98
CA GLU A 262 15.47 15.92 22.56
C GLU A 262 15.29 14.63 21.77
N ILE A 263 14.94 14.81 20.48
CA ILE A 263 15.02 13.78 19.45
C ILE A 263 15.93 14.32 18.34
N SER A 264 16.97 13.57 17.97
CA SER A 264 17.86 13.90 16.87
C SER A 264 17.68 12.90 15.75
N PHE A 265 17.36 13.38 14.56
CA PHE A 265 17.37 12.60 13.34
C PHE A 265 18.75 12.68 12.71
N GLU A 266 19.40 11.53 12.56
CA GLU A 266 20.71 11.37 11.93
C GLU A 266 20.51 10.75 10.54
N PHE A 267 20.93 11.45 9.48
CA PHE A 267 20.66 11.07 8.10
C PHE A 267 21.88 10.38 7.48
N PHE A 268 21.62 9.29 6.76
CA PHE A 268 22.63 8.47 6.12
C PHE A 268 22.33 8.30 4.63
N SER A 269 23.35 8.36 3.78
CA SER A 269 23.22 8.06 2.35
C SER A 269 23.25 6.57 2.05
N GLU A 270 23.89 5.79 2.94
CA GLU A 270 24.12 4.34 2.77
C GLU A 270 23.61 3.57 3.98
N GLU A 271 22.83 2.52 3.74
CA GLU A 271 22.26 1.68 4.79
C GLU A 271 23.34 0.98 5.63
N ASN A 272 24.41 0.52 4.99
CA ASN A 272 25.52 -0.12 5.71
C ASN A 272 26.18 0.78 6.77
N ASP A 273 26.27 2.09 6.49
CA ASP A 273 26.82 3.02 7.46
C ASP A 273 25.82 3.31 8.60
N LEU A 274 24.54 3.33 8.29
CA LEU A 274 23.46 3.44 9.28
C LEU A 274 23.51 2.22 10.23
N LEU A 275 23.53 1.00 9.69
CA LEU A 275 23.61 -0.25 10.48
C LEU A 275 24.86 -0.34 11.37
N LYS A 276 26.02 0.11 10.88
CA LYS A 276 27.24 0.24 11.70
C LYS A 276 27.04 1.21 12.88
N ASN A 277 26.38 2.36 12.64
CA ASN A 277 26.10 3.32 13.71
C ASN A 277 25.09 2.80 14.72
N LEU A 278 24.06 2.06 14.28
CA LEU A 278 23.11 1.38 15.14
C LEU A 278 23.82 0.35 16.03
N SER A 279 24.63 -0.54 15.45
CA SER A 279 25.36 -1.59 16.16
C SER A 279 26.36 -1.04 17.20
N ARG A 280 26.92 0.16 16.95
CA ARG A 280 27.83 0.86 17.87
C ARG A 280 27.10 1.67 18.94
N GLY A 281 25.76 1.81 18.85
CA GLY A 281 24.97 2.62 19.77
C GLY A 281 25.13 4.13 19.56
N ASN A 282 25.56 4.57 18.37
CA ASN A 282 25.63 5.99 17.99
C ASN A 282 24.25 6.55 17.67
N ILE A 283 23.32 5.69 17.20
CA ILE A 283 21.89 5.94 17.04
C ILE A 283 21.12 4.95 17.92
N ASP A 284 19.92 5.34 18.32
CA ASP A 284 19.07 4.63 19.26
C ASP A 284 17.89 3.91 18.59
N GLY A 285 17.49 4.37 17.42
CA GLY A 285 16.36 3.81 16.66
C GLY A 285 16.64 3.74 15.17
N TYR A 286 16.07 2.72 14.49
CA TYR A 286 16.04 2.59 13.04
C TYR A 286 14.87 1.73 12.60
N LEU A 287 14.12 2.24 11.62
CA LEU A 287 13.04 1.52 10.94
C LEU A 287 13.56 0.91 9.65
N ILE A 288 13.60 -0.41 9.58
CA ILE A 288 14.00 -1.14 8.38
C ILE A 288 12.80 -1.32 7.46
N SER A 289 12.95 -0.90 6.22
CA SER A 289 11.95 -1.05 5.16
C SER A 289 12.20 -2.25 4.24
N SER A 290 13.41 -2.86 4.28
CA SER A 290 13.78 -4.04 3.50
C SER A 290 14.31 -5.14 4.41
N SER A 291 14.24 -6.41 3.95
CA SER A 291 14.74 -7.56 4.72
C SER A 291 16.27 -7.66 4.77
N ASP A 292 16.97 -6.98 3.88
CA ASP A 292 18.38 -7.25 3.55
C ASP A 292 19.40 -6.89 4.64
N GLY A 293 19.04 -6.04 5.59
CA GLY A 293 19.93 -5.62 6.67
C GLY A 293 19.72 -6.32 8.00
N ILE A 294 18.63 -7.07 8.16
CA ILE A 294 18.20 -7.63 9.46
C ILE A 294 19.17 -8.67 9.97
N GLU A 295 19.70 -9.55 9.11
CA GLU A 295 20.61 -10.63 9.48
C GLU A 295 21.91 -10.15 10.15
N ASN A 296 22.29 -8.90 9.93
CA ASN A 296 23.51 -8.30 10.45
C ASN A 296 23.30 -7.60 11.82
N ILE A 297 22.06 -7.57 12.35
CA ILE A 297 21.73 -6.92 13.61
C ILE A 297 21.62 -7.97 14.70
N ASN A 298 22.38 -7.79 15.79
CA ASN A 298 22.18 -8.59 16.99
C ASN A 298 20.93 -8.12 17.73
N GLU A 299 19.80 -8.78 17.47
CA GLU A 299 18.47 -8.44 18.02
C GLU A 299 18.46 -8.42 19.56
N ASP A 300 19.30 -9.21 20.24
CA ASP A 300 19.38 -9.26 21.72
C ASP A 300 19.73 -7.91 22.36
N LYS A 301 20.27 -6.95 21.60
CA LYS A 301 20.65 -5.62 22.08
C LYS A 301 19.56 -4.57 21.94
N PHE A 302 18.45 -4.91 21.28
CA PHE A 302 17.40 -3.97 20.92
C PHE A 302 16.02 -4.44 21.41
N ASN A 303 15.11 -3.50 21.57
CA ASN A 303 13.70 -3.79 21.51
C ASN A 303 13.33 -3.87 20.02
N VAL A 304 12.67 -4.95 19.61
CA VAL A 304 12.29 -5.19 18.21
C VAL A 304 10.78 -5.15 18.12
N PHE A 305 10.27 -4.27 17.30
CA PHE A 305 8.83 -4.10 17.04
C PHE A 305 8.53 -4.50 15.61
N SER A 306 7.56 -5.39 15.43
CA SER A 306 6.96 -5.72 14.14
C SER A 306 5.73 -4.83 13.93
N LEU A 307 5.82 -3.87 13.02
CA LEU A 307 4.81 -2.85 12.78
C LEU A 307 4.00 -3.21 11.54
N SER A 308 2.74 -3.56 11.74
CA SER A 308 1.83 -3.88 10.65
C SER A 308 1.27 -2.61 9.98
N LEU A 309 1.32 -2.58 8.64
CA LEU A 309 0.72 -1.52 7.83
C LEU A 309 -0.50 -2.05 7.05
N PRO A 310 -1.49 -1.20 6.77
CA PRO A 310 -2.63 -1.56 5.93
C PRO A 310 -2.23 -1.55 4.44
N ARG A 311 -1.34 -2.43 4.06
CA ARG A 311 -0.88 -2.62 2.68
C ARG A 311 -0.77 -4.10 2.37
N TYR A 312 -0.79 -4.45 1.10
CA TYR A 312 -0.52 -5.81 0.65
C TYR A 312 0.11 -5.82 -0.73
N PHE A 313 0.76 -6.92 -1.06
CA PHE A 313 1.26 -7.18 -2.40
C PHE A 313 0.42 -8.27 -3.06
N SER A 314 0.13 -8.06 -4.35
CA SER A 314 -0.71 -8.94 -5.15
C SER A 314 -0.22 -9.01 -6.59
N VAL A 315 -0.58 -10.11 -7.27
CA VAL A 315 -0.53 -10.16 -8.73
C VAL A 315 -1.90 -9.75 -9.25
N PHE A 316 -1.95 -8.65 -9.96
CA PHE A 316 -3.15 -8.08 -10.58
C PHE A 316 -3.25 -8.54 -12.02
N PHE A 317 -4.38 -9.13 -12.43
CA PHE A 317 -4.63 -9.60 -13.78
C PHE A 317 -5.52 -8.63 -14.53
N ASN A 318 -5.02 -8.05 -15.62
CA ASN A 318 -5.81 -7.13 -16.44
C ASN A 318 -6.94 -7.89 -17.15
N GLN A 319 -8.19 -7.51 -16.91
CA GLN A 319 -9.36 -8.17 -17.49
C GLN A 319 -9.83 -7.56 -18.81
N ASP A 320 -9.17 -6.47 -19.24
CA ASP A 320 -9.39 -5.81 -20.52
C ASP A 320 -8.02 -5.33 -21.05
N PRO A 321 -7.11 -6.29 -21.38
CA PRO A 321 -5.77 -5.94 -21.87
C PRO A 321 -5.82 -5.30 -23.24
N PRO A 322 -4.81 -4.47 -23.65
CA PRO A 322 -4.69 -3.94 -24.98
C PRO A 322 -4.67 -5.06 -26.06
N GLU A 323 -5.13 -4.73 -27.28
CA GLU A 323 -5.25 -5.70 -28.41
C GLU A 323 -3.94 -6.42 -28.79
N ASP A 324 -2.78 -5.80 -28.50
CA ASP A 324 -1.45 -6.38 -28.72
C ASP A 324 -0.99 -7.35 -27.62
N LYS A 325 -1.80 -7.55 -26.60
CA LYS A 325 -1.53 -8.42 -25.45
C LYS A 325 -2.40 -9.69 -25.49
N SER A 326 -1.98 -10.69 -24.73
CA SER A 326 -2.77 -11.90 -24.56
C SER A 326 -4.00 -11.66 -23.69
N ASP A 327 -5.14 -12.19 -24.09
CA ASP A 327 -6.40 -12.14 -23.33
C ASP A 327 -6.59 -13.36 -22.41
N ILE A 328 -5.60 -14.23 -22.33
CA ILE A 328 -5.68 -15.52 -21.62
C ILE A 328 -6.05 -15.36 -20.13
N LEU A 329 -5.63 -14.25 -19.52
CA LEU A 329 -5.91 -13.91 -18.13
C LEU A 329 -7.33 -13.36 -17.92
N THR A 330 -8.12 -13.15 -18.97
CA THR A 330 -9.54 -12.81 -18.86
C THR A 330 -10.39 -14.02 -18.43
N SER A 331 -9.89 -15.25 -18.68
CA SER A 331 -10.53 -16.49 -18.20
C SER A 331 -10.41 -16.62 -16.67
N LYS A 332 -11.55 -16.65 -15.96
CA LYS A 332 -11.62 -16.91 -14.53
C LYS A 332 -10.92 -18.23 -14.15
N ASN A 333 -11.15 -19.29 -14.91
CA ASN A 333 -10.60 -20.61 -14.61
C ASN A 333 -9.06 -20.63 -14.74
N VAL A 334 -8.51 -19.88 -15.73
CA VAL A 334 -7.04 -19.71 -15.81
C VAL A 334 -6.51 -18.98 -14.59
N ARG A 335 -7.15 -17.88 -14.14
CA ARG A 335 -6.75 -17.17 -12.94
C ARG A 335 -6.85 -18.03 -11.68
N GLU A 336 -7.90 -18.86 -11.57
CA GLU A 336 -8.04 -19.81 -10.45
C GLU A 336 -6.91 -20.83 -10.43
N ALA A 337 -6.57 -21.42 -11.57
CA ALA A 337 -5.46 -22.35 -11.68
C ALA A 337 -4.13 -21.70 -11.28
N LEU A 338 -3.89 -20.47 -11.75
CA LEU A 338 -2.70 -19.70 -11.37
C LEU A 338 -2.65 -19.43 -9.85
N ASN A 339 -3.80 -19.19 -9.20
CA ASN A 339 -3.87 -18.93 -7.76
C ASN A 339 -3.59 -20.20 -6.94
N TYR A 340 -4.20 -21.35 -7.33
CA TYR A 340 -3.92 -22.63 -6.68
C TYR A 340 -2.46 -23.09 -6.84
N ALA A 341 -1.78 -22.68 -7.91
CA ALA A 341 -0.38 -23.03 -8.17
C ALA A 341 0.63 -22.24 -7.31
N VAL A 342 0.22 -21.18 -6.61
CA VAL A 342 1.14 -20.32 -5.86
C VAL A 342 1.32 -20.78 -4.42
N ASP A 343 2.56 -21.16 -4.05
CA ASP A 343 2.93 -21.43 -2.67
C ASP A 343 3.27 -20.13 -1.93
N LYS A 344 2.23 -19.52 -1.31
CA LYS A 344 2.36 -18.26 -0.55
C LYS A 344 3.22 -18.43 0.72
N GLN A 345 3.32 -19.66 1.28
CA GLN A 345 4.18 -19.93 2.43
C GLN A 345 5.65 -19.90 2.03
N GLN A 346 5.98 -20.48 0.87
CA GLN A 346 7.32 -20.38 0.30
C GLN A 346 7.70 -18.91 0.09
N ILE A 347 6.82 -18.12 -0.53
CA ILE A 347 7.06 -16.70 -0.77
C ILE A 347 7.31 -15.98 0.56
N LEU A 348 6.44 -16.14 1.57
CA LEU A 348 6.59 -15.49 2.88
C LEU A 348 7.94 -15.80 3.53
N LYS A 349 8.31 -17.08 3.54
CA LYS A 349 9.53 -17.56 4.17
C LYS A 349 10.80 -17.09 3.47
N GLU A 350 10.84 -17.26 2.13
CA GLU A 350 12.07 -17.02 1.35
C GLU A 350 12.32 -15.53 1.07
N THR A 351 11.25 -14.71 1.03
CA THR A 351 11.42 -13.29 0.68
C THR A 351 11.48 -12.35 1.86
N ILE A 352 10.81 -12.65 2.97
CA ILE A 352 10.75 -11.78 4.16
C ILE A 352 10.98 -12.52 5.48
N SER A 353 11.53 -13.74 5.45
CA SER A 353 11.90 -14.52 6.65
C SER A 353 10.76 -14.59 7.69
N ASP A 354 9.53 -14.81 7.23
CA ASP A 354 8.30 -14.84 8.04
C ASP A 354 7.95 -13.53 8.76
N LYS A 355 8.58 -12.39 8.40
CA LYS A 355 8.27 -11.05 8.94
C LYS A 355 7.09 -10.40 8.22
N GLY A 356 5.89 -10.96 8.41
CA GLY A 356 4.66 -10.51 7.77
C GLY A 356 3.56 -11.55 7.81
N LYS A 357 2.55 -11.40 6.98
CA LYS A 357 1.41 -12.32 6.90
C LYS A 357 0.99 -12.61 5.47
N ILE A 358 0.51 -13.82 5.23
CA ILE A 358 -0.19 -14.17 4.00
C ILE A 358 -1.52 -13.44 3.97
N ILE A 359 -1.88 -12.91 2.80
CA ILE A 359 -3.12 -12.18 2.57
C ILE A 359 -3.98 -12.96 1.57
N ASN A 360 -5.28 -13.02 1.87
CA ASN A 360 -6.28 -13.66 1.02
C ASN A 360 -7.48 -12.76 0.74
N SER A 361 -7.35 -11.46 1.02
CA SER A 361 -8.47 -10.53 0.97
C SER A 361 -8.02 -9.10 0.72
N PRO A 362 -8.78 -8.29 -0.02
CA PRO A 362 -8.48 -6.88 -0.25
C PRO A 362 -8.70 -6.00 0.97
N ILE A 363 -9.46 -6.46 1.98
CA ILE A 363 -9.86 -5.66 3.14
C ILE A 363 -9.07 -5.98 4.41
N LEU A 364 -8.01 -6.78 4.33
CA LEU A 364 -7.12 -7.13 5.45
C LEU A 364 -7.86 -7.48 6.76
N PRO A 365 -8.61 -8.60 6.84
CA PRO A 365 -9.43 -8.95 8.00
C PRO A 365 -8.68 -8.92 9.34
N ASP A 366 -7.46 -9.45 9.37
CA ASP A 366 -6.63 -9.50 10.57
C ASP A 366 -6.13 -8.13 11.05
N PHE A 367 -6.05 -7.15 10.14
CA PHE A 367 -5.66 -5.79 10.48
C PHE A 367 -6.85 -4.99 11.04
N TYR A 368 -8.01 -5.06 10.39
CA TYR A 368 -9.19 -4.27 10.76
C TYR A 368 -10.15 -4.99 11.71
N GLY A 369 -9.96 -6.28 11.95
CA GLY A 369 -10.84 -7.08 12.80
C GLY A 369 -12.10 -7.56 12.11
N PHE A 370 -12.08 -7.70 10.78
CA PHE A 370 -13.18 -8.24 9.97
C PHE A 370 -13.13 -9.77 9.93
N ASN A 371 -14.20 -10.39 9.44
CA ASN A 371 -14.21 -11.81 9.16
C ASN A 371 -13.35 -12.12 7.92
N SER A 372 -12.60 -13.22 7.99
CA SER A 372 -11.89 -13.73 6.83
C SER A 372 -12.86 -14.22 5.76
N PRO A 373 -12.47 -14.23 4.46
CA PRO A 373 -13.32 -14.77 3.42
C PRO A 373 -13.66 -16.26 3.69
N SER A 374 -14.84 -16.67 3.26
CA SER A 374 -15.33 -18.04 3.43
C SER A 374 -14.51 -19.06 2.63
N GLU A 375 -13.98 -18.63 1.49
CA GLU A 375 -13.10 -19.41 0.63
C GLU A 375 -11.73 -18.76 0.53
N VAL A 376 -10.68 -19.60 0.46
CA VAL A 376 -9.30 -19.19 0.23
C VAL A 376 -8.62 -20.16 -0.72
N TYR A 377 -7.78 -19.63 -1.59
CA TYR A 377 -6.97 -20.43 -2.51
C TYR A 377 -5.70 -20.89 -1.80
N ASN A 378 -5.71 -22.12 -1.29
CA ASN A 378 -4.52 -22.77 -0.75
C ASN A 378 -3.72 -23.41 -1.88
N PHE A 379 -2.40 -23.49 -1.72
CA PHE A 379 -1.54 -24.14 -2.69
C PHE A 379 -1.98 -25.59 -2.95
N ASP A 380 -2.32 -25.88 -4.19
CA ASP A 380 -2.79 -27.19 -4.68
C ASP A 380 -2.46 -27.33 -6.16
N LYS A 381 -1.28 -27.91 -6.42
CA LYS A 381 -0.76 -28.06 -7.79
C LYS A 381 -1.64 -28.97 -8.65
N GLU A 382 -2.12 -30.06 -8.06
CA GLU A 382 -2.96 -31.06 -8.78
C GLU A 382 -4.28 -30.41 -9.20
N LYS A 383 -4.90 -29.62 -8.34
CA LYS A 383 -6.12 -28.88 -8.67
C LYS A 383 -5.88 -27.82 -9.75
N ALA A 384 -4.75 -27.11 -9.70
CA ALA A 384 -4.39 -26.16 -10.74
C ALA A 384 -4.26 -26.84 -12.11
N GLU A 385 -3.58 -27.98 -12.17
CA GLU A 385 -3.43 -28.76 -13.40
C GLU A 385 -4.77 -29.28 -13.93
N GLU A 386 -5.66 -29.77 -13.05
CA GLU A 386 -7.01 -30.25 -13.41
C GLU A 386 -7.84 -29.11 -14.03
N ILE A 387 -7.83 -27.93 -13.45
CA ILE A 387 -8.56 -26.76 -13.97
C ILE A 387 -8.05 -26.40 -15.37
N LEU A 388 -6.72 -26.36 -15.59
CA LEU A 388 -6.15 -26.08 -16.91
C LEU A 388 -6.50 -27.14 -17.95
N GLU A 389 -6.51 -28.42 -17.57
CA GLU A 389 -6.92 -29.51 -18.47
C GLU A 389 -8.39 -29.39 -18.85
N ASN A 390 -9.26 -29.08 -17.91
CA ASN A 390 -10.68 -28.86 -18.15
C ASN A 390 -10.93 -27.64 -19.06
N GLU A 391 -10.09 -26.59 -18.97
CA GLU A 391 -10.08 -25.45 -19.89
C GLU A 391 -9.55 -25.81 -21.29
N GLY A 392 -8.98 -27.01 -21.47
CA GLY A 392 -8.47 -27.52 -22.74
C GLY A 392 -6.99 -27.24 -22.98
N PHE A 393 -6.26 -26.72 -21.97
CA PHE A 393 -4.80 -26.53 -22.02
C PHE A 393 -4.08 -27.85 -21.73
N LYS A 394 -3.36 -28.38 -22.70
CA LYS A 394 -2.65 -29.68 -22.63
C LYS A 394 -1.21 -29.53 -23.05
N TYR A 395 -0.36 -30.43 -22.61
CA TYR A 395 0.98 -30.59 -23.17
C TYR A 395 0.89 -31.21 -24.57
N ILE A 396 1.13 -30.41 -25.60
CA ILE A 396 0.99 -30.84 -27.01
C ILE A 396 2.37 -31.19 -27.60
N ASP A 397 3.46 -30.65 -27.06
CA ASP A 397 4.82 -30.87 -27.50
C ASP A 397 5.80 -30.96 -26.32
N ASP A 398 7.09 -31.15 -26.62
CA ASP A 398 8.15 -31.34 -25.63
C ASP A 398 8.65 -30.02 -24.99
N THR A 399 7.95 -28.90 -25.20
CA THR A 399 8.34 -27.60 -24.61
C THR A 399 8.06 -27.50 -23.12
N GLY A 400 7.23 -28.38 -22.59
CA GLY A 400 6.74 -28.34 -21.22
C GLY A 400 5.74 -27.21 -20.96
N ILE A 401 5.26 -26.53 -22.01
CA ILE A 401 4.27 -25.46 -21.92
C ILE A 401 2.93 -25.99 -22.42
N ARG A 402 1.87 -25.68 -21.68
CA ARG A 402 0.52 -26.09 -22.06
C ARG A 402 -0.02 -25.23 -23.21
N LYS A 403 -0.76 -25.85 -24.11
CA LYS A 403 -1.36 -25.22 -25.29
C LYS A 403 -2.81 -25.68 -25.46
N LYS A 404 -3.64 -24.81 -26.05
CA LYS A 404 -5.04 -25.08 -26.37
C LYS A 404 -5.26 -24.91 -27.86
N SER A 405 -5.81 -25.93 -28.52
CA SER A 405 -6.22 -25.81 -29.92
C SER A 405 -7.60 -25.16 -29.99
N ILE A 406 -7.71 -24.06 -30.67
CA ILE A 406 -8.96 -23.36 -30.95
C ILE A 406 -9.29 -23.54 -32.42
N SER A 407 -10.43 -24.14 -32.71
CA SER A 407 -10.94 -24.19 -34.07
C SER A 407 -11.85 -23.02 -34.34
N GLN A 408 -11.30 -21.98 -34.99
CA GLN A 408 -12.07 -20.83 -35.43
C GLN A 408 -12.84 -21.19 -36.68
N LYS A 409 -14.18 -21.24 -36.57
CA LYS A 409 -15.04 -21.42 -37.73
C LYS A 409 -14.90 -20.25 -38.67
N SER A 410 -14.74 -20.54 -39.95
CA SER A 410 -14.77 -19.52 -40.97
C SER A 410 -16.02 -18.64 -40.83
N THR A 411 -15.86 -17.34 -41.01
CA THR A 411 -16.94 -16.36 -40.94
C THR A 411 -17.98 -16.47 -42.06
N PHE A 412 -17.65 -17.25 -43.12
CA PHE A 412 -18.54 -17.52 -44.26
C PHE A 412 -18.47 -19.02 -44.65
N SER A 413 -19.58 -19.51 -45.15
CA SER A 413 -19.64 -20.81 -45.85
C SER A 413 -20.76 -20.82 -46.90
N PHE A 414 -20.51 -21.46 -48.03
CA PHE A 414 -21.54 -21.70 -49.06
C PHE A 414 -22.55 -22.72 -48.55
N ASN A 415 -23.77 -22.29 -48.24
CA ASN A 415 -24.85 -23.13 -47.75
C ASN A 415 -25.95 -23.33 -48.78
N LYS A 416 -25.96 -22.51 -49.86
CA LYS A 416 -26.95 -22.55 -50.94
C LYS A 416 -26.34 -22.97 -52.27
N ASN A 417 -27.14 -23.57 -53.14
CA ASN A 417 -26.73 -23.80 -54.52
C ASN A 417 -26.68 -22.45 -55.27
N LEU A 418 -25.66 -22.28 -56.12
CA LEU A 418 -25.51 -21.10 -56.95
C LEU A 418 -25.48 -21.53 -58.41
N ALA A 419 -26.16 -20.79 -59.28
CA ALA A 419 -26.29 -21.11 -60.69
C ALA A 419 -26.30 -19.84 -61.58
N TYR A 420 -26.18 -20.02 -62.83
CA TYR A 420 -26.24 -18.97 -63.83
C TYR A 420 -27.48 -18.08 -63.65
N LYS A 421 -27.28 -16.76 -63.68
CA LYS A 421 -28.21 -15.66 -63.40
C LYS A 421 -28.46 -15.33 -61.93
N ASP A 422 -27.90 -16.04 -60.99
CA ASP A 422 -28.01 -15.67 -59.58
C ASP A 422 -27.29 -14.33 -59.31
N THR A 423 -27.87 -13.52 -58.43
CA THR A 423 -27.32 -12.21 -58.01
C THR A 423 -27.52 -12.09 -56.51
N ASN A 424 -26.43 -12.24 -55.75
CA ASN A 424 -26.42 -12.13 -54.28
C ASN A 424 -24.99 -12.08 -53.76
N SER A 425 -24.83 -11.86 -52.43
CA SER A 425 -23.56 -11.82 -51.76
C SER A 425 -22.76 -13.14 -51.88
N ASP A 426 -23.42 -14.29 -51.92
CA ASP A 426 -22.75 -15.57 -52.06
C ASP A 426 -22.05 -15.70 -53.43
N VAL A 427 -22.61 -15.08 -54.50
CA VAL A 427 -21.94 -14.97 -55.81
C VAL A 427 -20.72 -14.10 -55.74
N THR A 428 -20.75 -13.01 -54.95
CA THR A 428 -19.59 -12.13 -54.71
C THR A 428 -18.44 -12.93 -54.05
N GLU A 429 -18.76 -13.67 -53.02
CA GLU A 429 -17.75 -14.51 -52.31
C GLU A 429 -17.25 -15.67 -53.20
N LEU A 430 -18.13 -16.27 -54.02
CA LEU A 430 -17.73 -17.26 -55.03
C LEU A 430 -16.69 -16.68 -56.01
N GLN A 431 -16.95 -15.49 -56.53
CA GLN A 431 -16.05 -14.83 -57.49
C GLN A 431 -14.71 -14.51 -56.89
N LYS A 432 -14.68 -14.00 -55.64
CA LYS A 432 -13.44 -13.79 -54.88
C LYS A 432 -12.68 -15.06 -54.70
N CYS A 433 -13.34 -16.12 -54.27
CA CYS A 433 -12.77 -17.42 -54.04
C CYS A 433 -12.15 -18.02 -55.31
N LEU A 434 -12.89 -18.03 -56.46
CA LEU A 434 -12.40 -18.51 -57.74
C LEU A 434 -11.21 -17.71 -58.28
N ALA A 435 -11.14 -16.43 -57.98
CA ALA A 435 -10.06 -15.51 -58.34
C ALA A 435 -8.81 -15.68 -57.50
N ASP A 436 -8.91 -16.30 -56.30
CA ASP A 436 -7.78 -16.50 -55.44
C ASP A 436 -6.73 -17.40 -56.08
N PRO A 437 -5.45 -16.96 -56.20
CA PRO A 437 -4.40 -17.77 -56.79
C PRO A 437 -4.18 -19.14 -56.13
N LYS A 438 -4.48 -19.26 -54.82
CA LYS A 438 -4.37 -20.51 -54.08
C LYS A 438 -5.45 -21.52 -54.42
N VAL A 439 -6.59 -21.07 -54.94
CA VAL A 439 -7.76 -21.89 -55.27
C VAL A 439 -7.89 -22.08 -56.76
N GLY A 440 -8.02 -20.99 -57.48
CA GLY A 440 -8.24 -21.02 -58.92
C GLY A 440 -7.31 -20.08 -59.67
N GLY A 441 -7.34 -18.82 -59.30
CA GLY A 441 -6.56 -17.77 -59.90
C GLY A 441 -6.90 -17.56 -61.42
N PRO A 442 -5.94 -17.02 -62.20
CA PRO A 442 -6.13 -16.78 -63.63
C PRO A 442 -6.47 -18.03 -64.44
N ASP A 443 -6.06 -19.23 -64.03
CA ASP A 443 -6.30 -20.48 -64.71
C ASP A 443 -7.77 -20.91 -64.64
N VAL A 444 -8.44 -20.54 -63.55
CA VAL A 444 -9.85 -20.85 -63.29
C VAL A 444 -10.77 -19.67 -63.57
N TYR A 445 -10.34 -18.46 -63.15
CA TYR A 445 -11.12 -17.25 -63.35
C TYR A 445 -10.26 -16.12 -63.95
N PRO A 446 -9.98 -16.20 -65.27
CA PRO A 446 -9.06 -15.27 -65.94
C PRO A 446 -9.40 -13.78 -65.80
N SER A 447 -10.69 -13.44 -65.75
CA SER A 447 -11.10 -12.03 -65.61
C SER A 447 -10.94 -11.50 -64.21
N GLY A 448 -11.02 -12.34 -63.19
CA GLY A 448 -10.98 -11.95 -61.77
C GLY A 448 -12.06 -10.95 -61.35
N LYS A 449 -13.07 -10.70 -62.16
CA LYS A 449 -14.06 -9.66 -61.91
C LYS A 449 -15.07 -10.10 -60.87
N VAL A 450 -15.16 -9.33 -59.78
CA VAL A 450 -16.14 -9.50 -58.71
C VAL A 450 -17.33 -8.60 -58.94
N THR A 451 -18.42 -9.16 -59.49
CA THR A 451 -19.63 -8.39 -59.91
C THR A 451 -20.85 -8.67 -59.05
N GLY A 452 -20.86 -9.77 -58.27
CA GLY A 452 -22.02 -10.26 -57.54
C GLY A 452 -23.09 -10.89 -58.44
N TYR A 453 -22.87 -10.93 -59.78
CA TYR A 453 -23.74 -11.56 -60.75
C TYR A 453 -23.11 -12.82 -61.35
N PHE A 454 -23.81 -13.96 -61.28
CA PHE A 454 -23.35 -15.22 -61.83
C PHE A 454 -23.56 -15.25 -63.36
N GLY A 455 -22.65 -14.55 -64.05
CA GLY A 455 -22.68 -14.46 -65.53
C GLY A 455 -21.96 -15.65 -66.20
N ASN A 456 -21.79 -15.54 -67.55
CA ASN A 456 -21.11 -16.60 -68.30
C ASN A 456 -19.65 -16.79 -67.89
N GLU A 457 -18.93 -15.73 -67.51
CA GLU A 457 -17.54 -15.82 -67.04
C GLU A 457 -17.50 -16.58 -65.73
N THR A 458 -18.40 -16.32 -64.77
CA THR A 458 -18.46 -17.04 -63.49
C THR A 458 -18.86 -18.48 -63.73
N LYS A 459 -19.82 -18.79 -64.66
CA LYS A 459 -20.18 -20.14 -65.00
C LYS A 459 -18.99 -20.94 -65.56
N GLN A 460 -18.25 -20.33 -66.47
CA GLN A 460 -17.05 -20.95 -67.03
C GLN A 460 -15.97 -21.20 -65.99
N ALA A 461 -15.77 -20.22 -65.05
CA ALA A 461 -14.85 -20.37 -63.94
C ALA A 461 -15.29 -21.53 -63.01
N VAL A 462 -16.59 -21.69 -62.75
CA VAL A 462 -17.10 -22.85 -61.98
C VAL A 462 -16.84 -24.16 -62.71
N ILE A 463 -16.98 -24.21 -64.03
CA ILE A 463 -16.66 -25.40 -64.85
C ILE A 463 -15.17 -25.74 -64.67
N LEU A 464 -14.29 -24.78 -64.89
CA LEU A 464 -12.84 -24.98 -64.78
C LEU A 464 -12.43 -25.38 -63.34
N PHE A 465 -13.06 -24.79 -62.33
CA PHE A 465 -12.88 -25.19 -60.94
C PHE A 465 -13.28 -26.65 -60.69
N GLN A 466 -14.46 -27.07 -61.18
CA GLN A 466 -14.96 -28.42 -61.06
C GLN A 466 -14.06 -29.44 -61.80
N GLU A 467 -13.52 -29.07 -62.95
CA GLU A 467 -12.58 -29.89 -63.72
C GLU A 467 -11.18 -29.97 -63.06
N LYS A 468 -10.70 -28.87 -62.48
CA LYS A 468 -9.47 -28.84 -61.73
C LYS A 468 -9.52 -29.76 -60.50
N TYR A 469 -10.66 -29.80 -59.82
CA TYR A 469 -10.87 -30.63 -58.62
C TYR A 469 -11.81 -31.80 -58.89
N LYS A 470 -11.70 -32.43 -60.09
CA LYS A 470 -12.65 -33.43 -60.56
C LYS A 470 -12.81 -34.64 -59.62
N GLU A 471 -11.74 -35.09 -58.99
CA GLU A 471 -11.76 -36.25 -58.10
C GLU A 471 -12.69 -36.02 -56.89
N ASP A 472 -12.69 -34.80 -56.34
CA ASP A 472 -13.51 -34.41 -55.17
C ASP A 472 -14.90 -33.95 -55.53
N VAL A 473 -15.05 -33.38 -56.74
CA VAL A 473 -16.28 -32.66 -57.13
C VAL A 473 -17.14 -33.40 -58.12
N LEU A 474 -16.53 -34.02 -59.13
CA LEU A 474 -17.25 -34.67 -60.26
C LEU A 474 -17.33 -36.18 -60.14
N ALA A 475 -16.19 -36.84 -59.81
CA ALA A 475 -16.09 -38.29 -59.74
C ALA A 475 -17.10 -38.94 -58.78
N PRO A 476 -17.41 -38.37 -57.59
CA PRO A 476 -18.42 -38.98 -56.68
C PRO A 476 -19.81 -39.05 -57.26
N TYR A 477 -20.09 -38.32 -58.35
CA TYR A 477 -21.38 -38.32 -59.04
C TYR A 477 -21.33 -38.91 -60.47
N GLY A 478 -20.21 -39.54 -60.85
CA GLY A 478 -20.00 -40.11 -62.13
C GLY A 478 -19.98 -39.09 -63.30
N LEU A 479 -19.61 -37.86 -63.03
CA LEU A 479 -19.56 -36.80 -64.03
C LEU A 479 -18.15 -36.64 -64.59
N GLU A 480 -18.02 -36.53 -65.91
CA GLU A 480 -16.74 -36.33 -66.60
C GLU A 480 -16.41 -34.84 -66.85
N LYS A 481 -17.45 -33.99 -66.92
CA LYS A 481 -17.33 -32.56 -67.26
C LYS A 481 -17.99 -31.67 -66.19
N GLY A 482 -17.46 -30.49 -66.03
CA GLY A 482 -17.99 -29.49 -65.12
C GLY A 482 -19.41 -29.05 -65.52
N THR A 483 -20.30 -28.88 -64.55
CA THR A 483 -21.70 -28.50 -64.73
C THR A 483 -21.91 -26.99 -64.78
N GLY A 484 -20.97 -26.21 -64.30
CA GLY A 484 -21.07 -24.78 -64.16
C GLY A 484 -22.06 -24.30 -63.11
N SER A 485 -22.51 -25.17 -62.22
CA SER A 485 -23.39 -24.86 -61.09
C SER A 485 -22.71 -25.28 -59.77
N VAL A 486 -22.83 -24.47 -58.77
CA VAL A 486 -22.30 -24.75 -57.45
C VAL A 486 -23.32 -25.57 -56.66
N ARG A 487 -23.11 -26.85 -56.57
CA ARG A 487 -23.94 -27.81 -55.82
C ARG A 487 -23.15 -28.41 -54.65
N THR A 488 -23.67 -29.45 -54.00
CA THR A 488 -23.19 -29.99 -52.75
C THR A 488 -21.68 -30.29 -52.73
N SER A 489 -21.15 -31.05 -53.71
CA SER A 489 -19.71 -31.36 -53.78
C SER A 489 -18.86 -30.12 -54.09
N THR A 490 -19.33 -29.27 -55.02
CA THR A 490 -18.66 -28.03 -55.37
C THR A 490 -18.61 -27.07 -54.14
N ARG A 491 -19.75 -26.92 -53.42
CA ARG A 491 -19.80 -26.14 -52.19
C ARG A 491 -18.84 -26.66 -51.15
N LYS A 492 -18.84 -27.99 -50.93
CA LYS A 492 -17.92 -28.61 -49.95
C LYS A 492 -16.46 -28.27 -50.27
N LYS A 493 -16.07 -28.41 -51.55
CA LYS A 493 -14.69 -28.12 -51.97
C LYS A 493 -14.33 -26.61 -51.89
N LEU A 494 -15.29 -25.73 -52.27
CA LEU A 494 -15.10 -24.30 -52.13
C LEU A 494 -14.95 -23.88 -50.65
N ASN A 495 -15.79 -24.43 -49.75
CA ASN A 495 -15.69 -24.17 -48.33
C ASN A 495 -14.37 -24.64 -47.75
N GLU A 496 -13.91 -25.85 -48.15
CA GLU A 496 -12.63 -26.40 -47.75
C GLU A 496 -11.43 -25.50 -48.17
N LEU A 497 -11.46 -24.97 -49.36
CA LEU A 497 -10.33 -24.21 -49.93
C LEU A 497 -10.35 -22.74 -49.59
N CYS A 498 -11.53 -22.08 -49.60
CA CYS A 498 -11.65 -20.67 -49.43
C CYS A 498 -12.01 -20.22 -48.02
N PHE A 499 -12.66 -21.11 -47.29
CA PHE A 499 -13.16 -20.84 -45.95
C PHE A 499 -12.83 -22.00 -45.00
N PRO A 500 -11.54 -22.44 -44.92
CA PRO A 500 -11.15 -23.49 -44.00
C PRO A 500 -11.40 -23.06 -42.57
N ASN A 501 -11.74 -23.99 -41.69
CA ASN A 501 -11.60 -23.73 -40.27
C ASN A 501 -10.11 -23.55 -39.99
N ILE A 502 -9.79 -22.46 -39.31
CA ILE A 502 -8.42 -22.19 -38.88
C ILE A 502 -8.24 -22.91 -37.55
N GLU A 503 -7.33 -23.85 -37.48
CA GLU A 503 -6.86 -24.36 -36.21
C GLU A 503 -5.73 -23.45 -35.73
N GLU A 504 -6.02 -22.67 -34.71
CA GLU A 504 -5.05 -21.82 -34.01
C GLU A 504 -4.65 -22.48 -32.71
N THR A 505 -3.38 -22.40 -32.36
CA THR A 505 -2.88 -22.95 -31.11
C THR A 505 -2.53 -21.76 -30.21
N VAL A 506 -3.24 -21.62 -29.12
CA VAL A 506 -2.96 -20.62 -28.07
C VAL A 506 -2.02 -21.25 -27.04
N THR A 507 -0.88 -20.63 -26.83
CA THR A 507 0.10 -21.02 -25.81
C THR A 507 -0.28 -20.40 -24.48
N LEU A 508 -0.13 -21.14 -23.39
CA LEU A 508 -0.40 -20.64 -22.04
C LEU A 508 0.82 -19.83 -21.56
N GLU A 509 0.86 -18.58 -21.99
CA GLU A 509 1.95 -17.67 -21.66
C GLU A 509 1.46 -16.24 -21.49
N PHE A 510 2.13 -15.48 -20.62
CA PHE A 510 1.88 -14.05 -20.40
C PHE A 510 3.09 -13.35 -19.82
N SER A 511 3.06 -12.00 -19.84
CA SER A 511 4.09 -11.16 -19.18
C SER A 511 3.64 -10.71 -17.79
N LEU A 512 4.58 -10.80 -16.83
CA LEU A 512 4.43 -10.25 -15.48
C LEU A 512 5.35 -9.03 -15.34
N ILE A 513 4.76 -7.84 -15.16
CA ILE A 513 5.51 -6.61 -14.97
C ILE A 513 5.65 -6.30 -13.49
N THR A 514 6.80 -5.83 -13.06
CA THR A 514 7.06 -5.38 -11.68
C THR A 514 8.20 -4.37 -11.63
N ILE A 515 8.51 -3.86 -10.42
CA ILE A 515 9.62 -2.94 -10.19
C ILE A 515 10.92 -3.68 -9.91
N ASP A 516 12.05 -3.07 -10.33
CA ASP A 516 13.40 -3.57 -10.03
C ASP A 516 13.76 -3.27 -8.57
N LYS A 517 13.24 -4.10 -7.67
CA LYS A 517 13.53 -4.11 -6.24
C LYS A 517 13.62 -5.56 -5.75
N GLU A 518 14.61 -5.86 -4.92
CA GLU A 518 14.95 -7.22 -4.49
C GLU A 518 13.75 -8.04 -4.02
N LEU A 519 12.89 -7.47 -3.16
CA LEU A 519 11.68 -8.14 -2.71
C LEU A 519 10.78 -8.58 -3.87
N PHE A 520 10.53 -7.67 -4.83
CA PHE A 520 9.66 -7.95 -5.98
C PHE A 520 10.32 -8.92 -6.96
N THR A 521 11.64 -8.81 -7.15
CA THR A 521 12.43 -9.75 -7.96
C THR A 521 12.31 -11.15 -7.39
N ASN A 522 12.56 -11.33 -6.10
CA ASN A 522 12.49 -12.63 -5.44
C ASN A 522 11.07 -13.23 -5.50
N ILE A 523 10.04 -12.43 -5.24
CA ILE A 523 8.64 -12.89 -5.36
C ILE A 523 8.35 -13.34 -6.80
N SER A 524 8.73 -12.54 -7.81
CA SER A 524 8.43 -12.83 -9.21
C SER A 524 9.12 -14.11 -9.72
N GLU A 525 10.35 -14.39 -9.28
CA GLU A 525 11.06 -15.62 -9.64
C GLU A 525 10.40 -16.87 -9.02
N ILE A 526 9.93 -16.79 -7.76
CA ILE A 526 9.19 -17.88 -7.12
C ILE A 526 7.87 -18.11 -7.87
N LEU A 527 7.12 -17.06 -8.18
CA LEU A 527 5.88 -17.16 -8.96
C LEU A 527 6.11 -17.80 -10.31
N LYS A 528 7.14 -17.36 -11.06
CA LYS A 528 7.52 -17.92 -12.33
C LYS A 528 7.80 -19.42 -12.25
N GLN A 529 8.53 -19.85 -11.21
CA GLN A 529 8.82 -21.27 -11.01
C GLN A 529 7.55 -22.06 -10.69
N ASN A 530 6.70 -21.58 -9.77
CA ASN A 530 5.44 -22.23 -9.42
C ASN A 530 4.52 -22.40 -10.65
N TRP A 531 4.41 -21.38 -11.50
CA TRP A 531 3.59 -21.45 -12.70
C TRP A 531 4.22 -22.33 -13.80
N LYS A 532 5.54 -22.31 -13.93
CA LYS A 532 6.25 -23.23 -14.83
C LYS A 532 5.99 -24.69 -14.48
N ASP A 533 5.88 -25.00 -13.19
CA ASP A 533 5.64 -26.38 -12.72
C ASP A 533 4.26 -26.93 -13.11
N ILE A 534 3.33 -26.07 -13.51
CA ILE A 534 2.02 -26.41 -14.08
C ILE A 534 1.92 -26.15 -15.58
N GLY A 535 3.03 -25.90 -16.26
CA GLY A 535 3.11 -25.73 -17.71
C GLY A 535 2.74 -24.34 -18.24
N VAL A 536 2.89 -23.28 -17.42
CA VAL A 536 2.66 -21.89 -17.80
C VAL A 536 4.01 -21.20 -18.02
N ASN A 537 4.16 -20.50 -19.14
CA ASN A 537 5.36 -19.68 -19.43
C ASN A 537 5.12 -18.23 -19.02
N VAL A 538 6.02 -17.69 -18.18
CA VAL A 538 5.92 -16.29 -17.72
C VAL A 538 7.18 -15.54 -18.03
N GLU A 539 7.02 -14.42 -18.75
CA GLU A 539 8.09 -13.47 -19.01
C GLU A 539 8.05 -12.36 -17.93
N ILE A 540 9.09 -12.27 -17.09
CA ILE A 540 9.18 -11.20 -16.09
C ILE A 540 9.81 -9.95 -16.74
N LYS A 541 9.17 -8.78 -16.54
CA LYS A 541 9.65 -7.48 -17.00
C LYS A 541 9.83 -6.55 -15.81
N PHE A 542 11.05 -6.05 -15.63
CA PHE A 542 11.39 -5.10 -14.58
C PHE A 542 11.38 -3.68 -15.11
N GLU A 543 10.67 -2.79 -14.43
CA GLU A 543 10.53 -1.39 -14.83
C GLU A 543 10.90 -0.45 -13.70
N SER A 544 11.33 0.77 -14.06
CA SER A 544 11.48 1.84 -13.07
C SER A 544 10.12 2.29 -12.54
N ILE A 545 10.07 2.83 -11.32
CA ILE A 545 8.80 3.34 -10.75
C ILE A 545 8.17 4.40 -11.66
N SER A 546 8.98 5.27 -12.27
CA SER A 546 8.49 6.31 -13.18
C SER A 546 7.86 5.71 -14.45
N THR A 547 8.55 4.77 -15.10
CA THR A 547 8.03 4.07 -16.30
C THR A 547 6.77 3.28 -15.95
N LEU A 548 6.79 2.57 -14.81
CA LEU A 548 5.65 1.81 -14.35
C LEU A 548 4.41 2.70 -14.17
N GLU A 549 4.56 3.87 -13.56
CA GLU A 549 3.46 4.80 -13.36
C GLU A 549 2.94 5.39 -14.68
N THR A 550 3.83 5.90 -15.54
CA THR A 550 3.44 6.68 -16.72
C THR A 550 3.04 5.84 -17.91
N ASP A 551 3.75 4.73 -18.17
CA ASP A 551 3.66 3.98 -19.41
C ASP A 551 2.94 2.64 -19.26
N ILE A 552 2.78 2.15 -18.01
CA ILE A 552 2.15 0.88 -17.70
C ILE A 552 0.83 1.06 -16.93
N ILE A 553 0.89 1.68 -15.75
CA ILE A 553 -0.28 1.78 -14.86
C ILE A 553 -1.31 2.77 -15.42
N LYS A 554 -0.92 3.99 -15.79
CA LYS A 554 -1.87 5.00 -16.30
C LYS A 554 -2.62 4.52 -17.53
N PRO A 555 -1.98 3.97 -18.58
CA PRO A 555 -2.69 3.45 -19.76
C PRO A 555 -3.20 2.01 -19.59
N ARG A 556 -3.01 1.35 -18.46
CA ARG A 556 -3.37 -0.08 -18.24
C ARG A 556 -2.67 -1.05 -19.22
N ASN A 557 -1.44 -0.74 -19.64
CA ASN A 557 -0.69 -1.48 -20.66
C ASN A 557 0.07 -2.67 -20.06
N PHE A 558 -0.65 -3.67 -19.56
CA PHE A 558 -0.07 -4.91 -19.01
C PHE A 558 -1.06 -6.07 -19.08
N GLU A 559 -0.54 -7.30 -19.00
CA GLU A 559 -1.32 -8.53 -18.82
C GLU A 559 -1.43 -8.88 -17.33
N ALA A 560 -0.27 -8.98 -16.65
CA ALA A 560 -0.19 -9.16 -15.20
C ALA A 560 0.79 -8.16 -14.58
N LEU A 561 0.45 -7.68 -13.38
CA LEU A 561 1.24 -6.69 -12.65
C LEU A 561 1.44 -7.18 -11.20
N LEU A 562 2.70 -7.40 -10.80
CA LEU A 562 3.04 -7.60 -9.38
C LEU A 562 3.32 -6.25 -8.74
N PHE A 563 2.40 -5.82 -7.88
CA PHE A 563 2.47 -4.51 -7.24
C PHE A 563 1.80 -4.52 -5.87
N GLY A 564 1.82 -3.38 -5.16
CA GLY A 564 1.21 -3.24 -3.84
C GLY A 564 0.10 -2.21 -3.81
N GLU A 565 -0.88 -2.45 -2.96
CA GLU A 565 -1.89 -1.45 -2.57
C GLU A 565 -1.66 -1.03 -1.12
N VAL A 566 -1.87 0.27 -0.86
CA VAL A 566 -1.87 0.85 0.48
C VAL A 566 -3.27 1.34 0.78
N LEU A 567 -3.87 0.76 1.81
CA LEU A 567 -5.19 1.15 2.29
C LEU A 567 -5.08 2.24 3.35
N SER A 568 -6.17 2.96 3.58
CA SER A 568 -6.28 3.88 4.71
C SER A 568 -6.57 3.13 6.01
N PHE A 569 -6.53 3.83 7.15
CA PHE A 569 -6.88 3.21 8.44
C PHE A 569 -8.36 2.82 8.51
N LEU A 570 -9.23 3.59 7.87
CA LEU A 570 -10.60 3.16 7.58
C LEU A 570 -10.61 2.50 6.20
N PRO A 571 -10.89 1.19 6.09
CA PRO A 571 -10.81 0.50 4.82
C PRO A 571 -11.82 1.10 3.82
N ASP A 572 -11.29 1.65 2.74
CA ASP A 572 -12.08 2.15 1.61
C ASP A 572 -11.56 1.53 0.31
N PRO A 573 -11.98 0.31 -0.03
CA PRO A 573 -11.55 -0.37 -1.25
C PRO A 573 -12.19 0.20 -2.53
N PHE A 574 -13.13 1.14 -2.42
CA PHE A 574 -13.80 1.76 -3.58
C PHE A 574 -12.84 2.30 -4.66
N PRO A 575 -11.76 3.06 -4.34
CA PRO A 575 -10.86 3.57 -5.36
C PRO A 575 -10.18 2.49 -6.19
N PHE A 576 -9.99 1.31 -5.63
CA PHE A 576 -9.25 0.21 -6.25
C PHE A 576 -10.14 -0.77 -7.03
N TRP A 577 -11.42 -0.91 -6.64
CA TRP A 577 -12.25 -2.01 -7.13
C TRP A 577 -13.55 -1.58 -7.78
N HIS A 578 -14.03 -0.32 -7.57
CA HIS A 578 -15.26 0.16 -8.19
C HIS A 578 -15.07 0.40 -9.68
N SER A 579 -16.05 0.02 -10.50
CA SER A 579 -15.98 0.12 -11.98
C SER A 579 -15.79 1.55 -12.49
N SER A 580 -16.28 2.57 -11.77
CA SER A 580 -16.05 3.98 -12.11
C SER A 580 -14.60 4.45 -11.97
N GLN A 581 -13.71 3.62 -11.42
CA GLN A 581 -12.31 3.94 -11.16
C GLN A 581 -11.35 3.30 -12.17
N LYS A 582 -11.86 2.76 -13.28
CA LYS A 582 -11.05 2.14 -14.34
C LYS A 582 -10.14 3.13 -15.03
N GLU A 583 -10.67 4.31 -15.36
CA GLU A 583 -9.92 5.34 -16.07
C GLU A 583 -9.01 6.14 -15.12
N SER A 584 -7.81 6.51 -15.60
CA SER A 584 -6.91 7.38 -14.85
C SER A 584 -7.57 8.75 -14.56
N PRO A 585 -7.48 9.28 -13.32
CA PRO A 585 -6.60 8.87 -12.22
C PRO A 585 -7.17 7.82 -11.26
N GLY A 586 -8.24 7.11 -11.61
CA GLY A 586 -8.78 6.02 -10.81
C GLY A 586 -7.76 4.89 -10.59
N LEU A 587 -7.93 4.13 -9.51
CA LEU A 587 -6.98 3.12 -9.08
C LEU A 587 -7.43 1.67 -9.33
N ASN A 588 -8.57 1.47 -10.04
CA ASN A 588 -8.95 0.15 -10.53
C ASN A 588 -8.02 -0.24 -11.69
N LEU A 589 -6.89 -0.86 -11.35
CA LEU A 589 -5.79 -1.12 -12.28
C LEU A 589 -6.11 -2.20 -13.32
N ILE A 590 -7.02 -3.09 -13.02
CA ILE A 590 -7.28 -4.32 -13.77
C ILE A 590 -8.58 -4.30 -14.56
N ASN A 591 -9.22 -3.15 -14.66
CA ASN A 591 -10.51 -2.98 -15.34
C ASN A 591 -11.64 -3.87 -14.77
N TYR A 592 -11.56 -4.23 -13.47
CA TYR A 592 -12.58 -5.03 -12.81
C TYR A 592 -13.96 -4.37 -12.85
N GLU A 593 -15.00 -5.16 -13.14
CA GLU A 593 -16.38 -4.70 -13.21
C GLU A 593 -17.34 -5.75 -12.66
N ASN A 594 -18.02 -5.40 -11.58
CA ASN A 594 -19.09 -6.20 -11.02
C ASN A 594 -20.12 -5.27 -10.34
N LYS A 595 -21.34 -5.23 -10.86
CA LYS A 595 -22.41 -4.32 -10.41
C LYS A 595 -22.82 -4.52 -8.95
N GLU A 596 -22.75 -5.74 -8.45
CA GLU A 596 -23.09 -6.05 -7.06
C GLU A 596 -21.96 -5.60 -6.13
N ALA A 597 -20.70 -5.83 -6.51
CA ALA A 597 -19.54 -5.30 -5.82
C ALA A 597 -19.56 -3.77 -5.75
N ASP A 598 -19.85 -3.09 -6.87
CA ASP A 598 -19.97 -1.64 -6.95
C ASP A 598 -21.00 -1.10 -5.95
N LYS A 599 -22.19 -1.70 -5.91
CA LYS A 599 -23.25 -1.31 -4.99
C LYS A 599 -22.86 -1.48 -3.52
N LEU A 600 -22.14 -2.57 -3.19
CA LEU A 600 -21.69 -2.82 -1.82
C LEU A 600 -20.62 -1.80 -1.41
N LEU A 601 -19.70 -1.46 -2.30
CA LEU A 601 -18.67 -0.43 -2.08
C LEU A 601 -19.30 0.96 -1.86
N GLU A 602 -20.29 1.35 -2.66
CA GLU A 602 -21.03 2.60 -2.48
C GLU A 602 -21.75 2.65 -1.12
N GLN A 603 -22.43 1.55 -0.74
CA GLN A 603 -23.13 1.46 0.53
C GLN A 603 -22.18 1.49 1.73
N ALA A 604 -21.03 0.79 1.64
CA ALA A 604 -20.01 0.81 2.67
C ALA A 604 -19.46 2.22 2.89
N ARG A 605 -19.15 2.92 1.79
CA ARG A 605 -18.57 4.26 1.79
C ARG A 605 -19.52 5.31 2.38
N ALA A 606 -20.81 5.19 2.12
CA ALA A 606 -21.84 6.09 2.62
C ALA A 606 -22.21 5.83 4.08
N SER A 607 -21.87 4.67 4.65
CA SER A 607 -22.27 4.28 6.01
C SER A 607 -21.37 4.89 7.07
N LEU A 608 -21.96 5.63 8.01
CA LEU A 608 -21.31 6.09 9.25
C LEU A 608 -21.36 5.03 10.37
N ASP A 609 -22.21 4.03 10.23
CA ASP A 609 -22.33 2.90 11.15
C ASP A 609 -21.22 1.89 10.82
N ASN A 610 -20.29 1.68 11.76
CA ASN A 610 -19.15 0.80 11.60
C ASN A 610 -19.56 -0.65 11.33
N GLN A 611 -20.60 -1.16 12.02
CA GLN A 611 -21.04 -2.54 11.84
C GLN A 611 -21.65 -2.74 10.44
N LYS A 612 -22.53 -1.84 10.01
CA LYS A 612 -23.11 -1.91 8.66
C LYS A 612 -22.06 -1.79 7.56
N ARG A 613 -21.06 -0.92 7.77
CA ARG A 613 -19.95 -0.79 6.84
C ARG A 613 -19.14 -2.09 6.76
N GLN A 614 -18.83 -2.70 7.89
CA GLN A 614 -18.15 -3.99 7.96
C GLN A 614 -18.93 -5.07 7.20
N GLU A 615 -20.22 -5.24 7.46
CA GLU A 615 -21.09 -6.22 6.78
C GLU A 615 -21.06 -6.05 5.26
N LYS A 616 -21.02 -4.79 4.76
CA LYS A 616 -20.95 -4.52 3.33
C LYS A 616 -19.58 -4.84 2.73
N LEU A 617 -18.52 -4.53 3.45
CA LEU A 617 -17.15 -4.83 3.00
C LEU A 617 -16.87 -6.35 3.04
N GLU A 618 -17.37 -7.06 4.01
CA GLU A 618 -17.29 -8.52 4.08
C GLU A 618 -18.07 -9.17 2.92
N ALA A 619 -19.27 -8.69 2.60
CA ALA A 619 -20.02 -9.17 1.44
C ALA A 619 -19.32 -8.85 0.11
N PHE A 620 -18.70 -7.67 -0.03
CA PHE A 620 -17.87 -7.33 -1.18
C PHE A 620 -16.67 -8.26 -1.30
N GLN A 621 -16.01 -8.57 -0.19
CA GLN A 621 -14.88 -9.50 -0.14
C GLN A 621 -15.24 -10.86 -0.75
N GLU A 622 -16.39 -11.45 -0.38
CA GLU A 622 -16.83 -12.74 -0.90
C GLU A 622 -16.96 -12.73 -2.42
N ILE A 623 -17.59 -11.68 -2.99
CA ILE A 623 -17.74 -11.53 -4.43
C ILE A 623 -16.37 -11.43 -5.11
N LEU A 624 -15.47 -10.61 -4.57
CA LEU A 624 -14.17 -10.41 -5.20
C LEU A 624 -13.31 -11.68 -5.16
N ILE A 625 -13.35 -12.43 -4.07
CA ILE A 625 -12.61 -13.69 -3.97
C ILE A 625 -13.18 -14.73 -4.94
N GLU A 626 -14.51 -14.80 -5.07
CA GLU A 626 -15.15 -15.68 -6.06
C GLU A 626 -14.75 -15.30 -7.49
N ASP A 627 -14.75 -14.01 -7.87
CA ASP A 627 -14.37 -13.55 -9.21
C ASP A 627 -12.87 -13.73 -9.51
N ASN A 628 -12.05 -13.86 -8.46
CA ASN A 628 -10.61 -14.11 -8.51
C ASN A 628 -9.84 -13.21 -9.51
N PRO A 629 -9.97 -11.87 -9.40
CA PRO A 629 -9.35 -10.95 -10.35
C PRO A 629 -7.85 -10.71 -10.09
N CYS A 630 -7.33 -11.18 -8.96
CA CYS A 630 -5.93 -11.06 -8.56
C CYS A 630 -5.53 -12.16 -7.58
N ILE A 631 -4.24 -12.38 -7.41
CA ILE A 631 -3.68 -13.26 -6.38
C ILE A 631 -3.15 -12.39 -5.25
N PHE A 632 -3.84 -12.39 -4.10
CA PHE A 632 -3.34 -11.79 -2.88
C PHE A 632 -2.18 -12.64 -2.35
N LEU A 633 -1.04 -12.00 -2.05
CA LEU A 633 0.18 -12.71 -1.66
C LEU A 633 0.47 -12.49 -0.17
N LEU A 634 1.03 -11.36 0.16
CA LEU A 634 1.51 -11.09 1.51
C LEU A 634 1.44 -9.61 1.91
N ARG A 635 1.46 -9.39 3.22
CA ARG A 635 1.63 -8.10 3.87
C ARG A 635 2.92 -8.15 4.68
N PRO A 636 4.01 -7.50 4.22
CA PRO A 636 5.22 -7.39 5.02
C PRO A 636 5.03 -6.40 6.17
N ASP A 637 5.54 -6.74 7.34
CA ASP A 637 5.65 -5.81 8.44
C ASP A 637 6.93 -4.96 8.29
N LEU A 638 6.93 -3.78 8.88
CA LEU A 638 8.15 -2.98 9.09
C LEU A 638 8.78 -3.39 10.41
N ILE A 639 10.09 -3.55 10.42
CA ILE A 639 10.81 -3.91 11.62
C ILE A 639 11.48 -2.67 12.20
N TYR A 640 11.09 -2.32 13.42
CA TYR A 640 11.63 -1.17 14.13
C TYR A 640 12.51 -1.59 15.28
N PHE A 641 13.79 -1.26 15.20
CA PHE A 641 14.78 -1.50 16.23
C PHE A 641 14.94 -0.28 17.11
N THR A 642 14.87 -0.45 18.41
CA THR A 642 15.21 0.63 19.35
C THR A 642 16.10 0.13 20.46
N SER A 643 17.00 0.99 20.94
CA SER A 643 17.88 0.68 22.07
C SER A 643 17.06 0.31 23.30
N GLN A 644 17.47 -0.73 24.04
CA GLN A 644 16.80 -1.20 25.27
C GLN A 644 16.70 -0.14 26.39
N LYS A 645 17.44 0.97 26.29
CA LYS A 645 17.28 2.11 27.22
C LYS A 645 16.01 2.93 26.99
N ILE A 646 15.34 2.74 25.84
CA ILE A 646 14.09 3.43 25.53
C ILE A 646 12.93 2.57 26.02
N ASN A 647 12.03 3.18 26.77
CA ASN A 647 10.85 2.54 27.31
C ASN A 647 9.60 3.35 26.98
N GLY A 648 8.42 2.77 27.17
CA GLY A 648 7.11 3.44 26.94
C GLY A 648 6.62 3.40 25.50
N GLN A 649 7.29 2.67 24.63
CA GLN A 649 6.88 2.44 23.26
C GLN A 649 5.74 1.40 23.25
N GLN A 650 4.64 1.74 22.59
CA GLN A 650 3.48 0.84 22.45
C GLN A 650 2.87 1.12 21.07
N VAL A 651 3.39 0.47 20.06
CA VAL A 651 2.89 0.60 18.69
C VAL A 651 2.98 -0.77 18.00
N GLU A 652 1.85 -1.25 17.51
CA GLU A 652 1.77 -2.52 16.77
C GLU A 652 1.23 -2.31 15.35
N LYS A 653 0.25 -1.42 15.21
CA LYS A 653 -0.40 -1.11 13.93
C LYS A 653 -0.18 0.35 13.59
N ILE A 654 0.28 0.62 12.39
CA ILE A 654 0.51 1.97 11.88
C ILE A 654 -0.05 2.11 10.47
N ILE A 655 -0.47 3.31 10.09
CA ILE A 655 -0.94 3.58 8.71
C ILE A 655 0.20 3.97 7.78
N GLU A 656 1.23 4.55 8.34
CA GLU A 656 2.45 4.96 7.66
C GLU A 656 3.64 4.92 8.62
N PRO A 657 4.88 4.86 8.12
CA PRO A 657 6.10 4.72 8.93
C PRO A 657 6.24 5.75 10.06
N SER A 658 5.87 7.01 9.81
CA SER A 658 5.97 8.10 10.78
C SER A 658 5.07 7.92 12.01
N LYS A 659 3.98 7.14 11.89
CA LYS A 659 3.06 6.88 13.01
C LYS A 659 3.65 5.98 14.10
N ARG A 660 4.87 5.45 13.93
CA ARG A 660 5.61 4.84 15.04
C ARG A 660 5.86 5.82 16.18
N PHE A 661 5.81 7.13 15.92
CA PHE A 661 5.94 8.19 16.92
C PHE A 661 4.61 8.63 17.57
N THR A 662 3.48 7.98 17.26
CA THR A 662 2.14 8.39 17.70
C THR A 662 2.03 8.60 19.22
N ASN A 663 2.75 7.85 20.03
CA ASN A 663 2.76 7.99 21.49
C ASN A 663 4.13 8.43 22.03
N VAL A 664 4.89 9.19 21.26
CA VAL A 664 6.26 9.64 21.60
C VAL A 664 6.34 10.39 22.93
N GLU A 665 5.27 11.02 23.36
CA GLU A 665 5.15 11.65 24.68
C GLU A 665 5.24 10.67 25.85
N ASN A 666 5.04 9.38 25.60
CA ASN A 666 5.20 8.30 26.58
C ASN A 666 6.62 7.71 26.61
N TRP A 667 7.47 8.04 25.61
CA TRP A 667 8.80 7.48 25.54
C TRP A 667 9.73 8.11 26.56
N TYR A 668 10.47 7.27 27.30
CA TYR A 668 11.39 7.74 28.33
C TYR A 668 12.68 6.92 28.39
N ILE A 669 13.75 7.55 28.80
CA ILE A 669 15.06 6.95 29.08
C ILE A 669 15.33 6.96 30.58
N LYS A 670 14.94 8.06 31.25
CA LYS A 670 15.17 8.25 32.68
C LYS A 670 13.96 7.78 33.47
N THR A 671 14.25 7.30 34.66
CA THR A 671 13.23 6.95 35.66
C THR A 671 13.47 7.71 36.94
N LYS A 672 12.42 7.92 37.71
CA LYS A 672 12.48 8.44 39.08
C LYS A 672 11.61 7.56 39.98
N ARG A 673 11.92 7.57 41.28
CA ARG A 673 11.05 6.92 42.27
C ARG A 673 10.12 7.95 42.89
N THR A 674 8.85 7.60 42.98
CA THR A 674 7.82 8.39 43.68
C THR A 674 7.16 7.57 44.76
N TRP A 675 6.70 8.21 45.84
CA TRP A 675 5.89 7.53 46.85
C TRP A 675 4.57 7.08 46.24
N LYS A 676 4.16 5.86 46.57
CA LYS A 676 2.87 5.29 46.13
C LYS A 676 1.69 6.09 46.66
#